data_ac9144732ac8e17172a985c70c4f7109
#
_entry.id   ac9144732ac8e17172a985c70c4f7109
#
_cell.length_a   1.000
_cell.length_b   1.000
_cell.length_c   1.000
_cell.angle_alpha   90.00
_cell.angle_beta   90.00
_cell.angle_gamma   90.00
#
_symmetry.space_group_name_H-M   'P 1'
#
loop_
_entity.id
_entity.type
_entity.pdbx_description
1 polymer ?
#
loop_
_entity_poly.entity_id
_entity_poly.type
_entity_poly.pdbx_seq_one_letter_code
_entity_poly.pdbx_strand_id
1 'polypeptide(L)'
;MEEEQKIDFAKIEKKWQDRWESEKVFEANLDKRKKFFMNFPYPYINSYLHLGHAFSSVRVDIMARYKRMNGFNVLFPQGWHCTGTPVWAAAQRIKEKEPKQIAILKSLGFSDKEILKFSDVKHWIDVFVPAAQVDFARIGNSIDWRRSFITTDLNPHYDKFIRWQFRKLKEKGLVGTGEYPVVWCPKDNMPVGDHDRVEGEGETTQEYSLLKFKFDDGFLIAATLRPETVYGETNFWVNPNVDYVKAKVEKETWIISRECFDKLTIQGKKTKILKEINGKELIGKYCEAPLINKKIIILPAPFSDPKIGTGLVTSVPSDAPYDYVALRDLQENEKEMKKYELNFEEVRKIKPIPIIDSKEWGDMPAVKIVNEMQIKNQNDPKLEKATETIYKAGFYSGKMNSNCKEFTGMPVADAKEKMKALMKEKGLLEPFFELTGKVVCRCLTSCVAKTVSDQWFLKYEDADWKKQTHDCLSKMNLYPEVVRPQFKYVINWLKEWACTHHHGTGTRLPWDEKWIIESLSDSTIYMAYYTIAHLIKNYPVEKVDDNFFDFIFLGKGKGDKEMQKMKEEFEYWYPLDIRSSGKDLVQNHLTFCMFNHTAIFPEKYWPKGYSINGWLLVNGEKMSKSKGNFFTIRQILDQYPADVIRANLIYGGEGIDDPNFDLNNAKGIKQRLEQFVELVDEYSNKIGSKELTKEDEEFMLVYNKYLLEGTKAMEQMLFRTAFVNLFYQMQKALKDYLNKGKVNPKVIKDFIKMQTEILAPFCPHIAEEIWEKLGNKGFISIAEWPKYEEVKKSAKQEDVNEKIIGNIKPLIDKILSTQKVEKIYLYVMPFEIKQVSAEKIEKAFGKSTIIFAVNDSEKYDPENKAKKALPGKPSIYVE
;
A
#
# COMPACT_ATOMS: atom_id res chain seq x y z
N MET A 1 43.27 -31.52 -14.41
CA MET A 1 42.12 -30.88 -13.74
C MET A 1 41.67 -29.81 -14.71
N GLU A 2 40.67 -30.10 -15.51
CA GLU A 2 39.98 -29.08 -16.32
C GLU A 2 39.39 -28.08 -15.35
N GLU A 3 39.73 -26.79 -15.51
CA GLU A 3 38.99 -25.70 -14.82
C GLU A 3 37.52 -25.85 -15.17
N GLU A 4 36.66 -26.17 -14.18
CA GLU A 4 35.22 -26.13 -14.32
C GLU A 4 34.84 -24.75 -14.89
N GLN A 5 34.33 -24.72 -16.10
CA GLN A 5 33.96 -23.52 -16.84
C GLN A 5 32.79 -22.87 -16.12
N LYS A 6 33.06 -21.97 -15.20
CA LYS A 6 32.08 -21.26 -14.38
C LYS A 6 31.15 -20.47 -15.29
N ILE A 7 29.86 -20.58 -15.07
CA ILE A 7 28.83 -19.89 -15.88
C ILE A 7 29.07 -18.37 -15.84
N ASP A 8 29.27 -17.78 -17.01
CA ASP A 8 29.42 -16.35 -17.19
C ASP A 8 28.04 -15.70 -17.40
N PHE A 9 27.34 -15.41 -16.28
CA PHE A 9 26.04 -14.78 -16.30
C PHE A 9 26.04 -13.43 -17.02
N ALA A 10 27.09 -12.62 -16.83
CA ALA A 10 27.16 -11.29 -17.43
C ALA A 10 27.19 -11.36 -18.96
N LYS A 11 27.94 -12.32 -19.53
CA LYS A 11 27.98 -12.56 -20.97
C LYS A 11 26.63 -13.06 -21.50
N ILE A 12 25.96 -13.95 -20.76
CA ILE A 12 24.63 -14.47 -21.11
C ILE A 12 23.60 -13.32 -21.13
N GLU A 13 23.56 -12.51 -20.06
CA GLU A 13 22.67 -11.37 -19.95
C GLU A 13 22.87 -10.39 -21.10
N LYS A 14 24.09 -9.97 -21.36
CA LYS A 14 24.40 -9.04 -22.46
C LYS A 14 23.97 -9.58 -23.82
N LYS A 15 24.28 -10.86 -24.12
CA LYS A 15 23.90 -11.55 -25.35
C LYS A 15 22.39 -11.48 -25.60
N TRP A 16 21.59 -11.81 -24.58
CA TRP A 16 20.15 -11.90 -24.75
C TRP A 16 19.48 -10.52 -24.76
N GLN A 17 19.94 -9.58 -23.96
CA GLN A 17 19.44 -8.19 -24.00
C GLN A 17 19.66 -7.57 -25.39
N ASP A 18 20.87 -7.72 -25.97
CA ASP A 18 21.20 -7.22 -27.32
C ASP A 18 20.33 -7.90 -28.39
N ARG A 19 20.07 -9.20 -28.28
CA ARG A 19 19.22 -9.92 -29.21
C ARG A 19 17.76 -9.52 -29.12
N TRP A 20 17.22 -9.37 -27.90
CA TRP A 20 15.82 -8.93 -27.72
C TRP A 20 15.60 -7.52 -28.33
N GLU A 21 16.57 -6.63 -28.18
CA GLU A 21 16.50 -5.29 -28.72
C GLU A 21 16.63 -5.29 -30.25
N SER A 22 17.66 -5.93 -30.78
CA SER A 22 17.94 -5.93 -32.24
C SER A 22 16.85 -6.64 -33.05
N GLU A 23 16.29 -7.74 -32.52
CA GLU A 23 15.20 -8.49 -33.16
C GLU A 23 13.80 -7.98 -32.79
N LYS A 24 13.71 -6.91 -31.95
CA LYS A 24 12.45 -6.21 -31.58
C LYS A 24 11.40 -7.14 -30.95
N VAL A 25 11.82 -8.11 -30.15
CA VAL A 25 11.00 -9.21 -29.66
C VAL A 25 9.78 -8.76 -28.85
N PHE A 26 9.88 -7.64 -28.17
CA PHE A 26 8.84 -7.11 -27.26
C PHE A 26 8.07 -5.92 -27.82
N GLU A 27 8.30 -5.54 -29.07
CA GLU A 27 7.49 -4.50 -29.73
C GLU A 27 6.07 -5.01 -30.00
N ALA A 28 5.08 -4.32 -29.43
CA ALA A 28 3.68 -4.70 -29.52
C ALA A 28 2.98 -3.97 -30.68
N ASN A 29 2.66 -4.70 -31.73
CA ASN A 29 1.93 -4.19 -32.90
C ASN A 29 0.52 -4.78 -32.94
N LEU A 30 -0.41 -4.13 -33.66
CA LEU A 30 -1.76 -4.64 -33.84
C LEU A 30 -1.73 -5.96 -34.61
N ASP A 31 -2.41 -6.97 -34.09
CA ASP A 31 -2.60 -8.26 -34.76
C ASP A 31 -3.96 -8.90 -34.39
N LYS A 32 -4.16 -10.17 -34.80
CA LYS A 32 -5.42 -10.90 -34.57
C LYS A 32 -5.50 -11.59 -33.22
N ARG A 33 -4.41 -11.62 -32.45
CA ARG A 33 -4.37 -12.25 -31.12
C ARG A 33 -5.19 -11.45 -30.14
N LYS A 34 -5.66 -12.14 -29.10
CA LYS A 34 -6.28 -11.45 -27.95
C LYS A 34 -5.22 -10.57 -27.28
N LYS A 35 -5.53 -9.29 -27.10
CA LYS A 35 -4.63 -8.35 -26.46
C LYS A 35 -4.54 -8.58 -24.94
N PHE A 36 -3.42 -8.21 -24.37
CA PHE A 36 -3.24 -8.04 -22.94
C PHE A 36 -2.40 -6.80 -22.64
N PHE A 37 -2.97 -5.81 -22.00
CA PHE A 37 -2.28 -4.57 -21.66
C PHE A 37 -2.04 -4.49 -20.17
N MET A 38 -0.78 -4.37 -19.79
CA MET A 38 -0.37 -4.30 -18.40
C MET A 38 0.71 -3.24 -18.17
N ASN A 39 0.65 -2.54 -17.04
CA ASN A 39 1.69 -1.60 -16.62
C ASN A 39 1.79 -1.51 -15.08
N PHE A 40 2.79 -0.76 -14.60
CA PHE A 40 2.87 -0.26 -13.24
C PHE A 40 3.03 1.27 -13.26
N PRO A 41 2.81 1.98 -12.13
CA PRO A 41 3.03 3.43 -12.08
C PRO A 41 4.44 3.79 -12.50
N TYR A 42 4.57 4.76 -13.39
CA TYR A 42 5.87 5.24 -13.81
C TYR A 42 6.61 5.90 -12.63
N PRO A 43 7.92 5.59 -12.46
CA PRO A 43 8.69 6.12 -11.34
C PRO A 43 8.98 7.61 -11.50
N TYR A 44 9.10 8.32 -10.36
CA TYR A 44 9.69 9.66 -10.31
C TYR A 44 11.18 9.62 -10.65
N ILE A 45 11.62 10.58 -11.47
CA ILE A 45 13.00 10.66 -11.96
C ILE A 45 13.79 11.70 -11.17
N ASN A 46 13.97 11.43 -9.88
CA ASN A 46 14.76 12.27 -8.97
C ASN A 46 16.01 11.57 -8.41
N SER A 47 16.33 10.36 -8.87
CA SER A 47 17.50 9.57 -8.51
C SER A 47 17.59 8.33 -9.41
N TYR A 48 18.63 7.49 -9.25
CA TYR A 48 18.65 6.14 -9.80
C TYR A 48 17.53 5.30 -9.19
N LEU A 49 16.98 4.38 -10.00
CA LEU A 49 15.95 3.46 -9.55
C LEU A 49 16.49 2.48 -8.49
N HIS A 50 15.65 2.11 -7.54
CA HIS A 50 15.99 1.20 -6.44
C HIS A 50 15.24 -0.13 -6.54
N LEU A 51 15.59 -1.09 -5.68
CA LEU A 51 15.00 -2.44 -5.66
C LEU A 51 13.46 -2.46 -5.58
N GLY A 52 12.81 -1.48 -4.95
CA GLY A 52 11.35 -1.38 -4.95
C GLY A 52 10.76 -1.18 -6.34
N HIS A 53 11.42 -0.37 -7.20
CA HIS A 53 11.02 -0.22 -8.61
C HIS A 53 11.27 -1.52 -9.40
N ALA A 54 12.39 -2.21 -9.12
CA ALA A 54 12.66 -3.52 -9.72
C ALA A 54 11.59 -4.55 -9.33
N PHE A 55 11.17 -4.59 -8.07
CA PHE A 55 10.11 -5.49 -7.61
C PHE A 55 8.80 -5.25 -8.37
N SER A 56 8.37 -4.00 -8.51
CA SER A 56 7.15 -3.67 -9.23
C SER A 56 7.25 -4.02 -10.72
N SER A 57 8.37 -3.68 -11.39
CA SER A 57 8.55 -3.94 -12.81
C SER A 57 8.67 -5.44 -13.13
N VAL A 58 9.39 -6.20 -12.30
CA VAL A 58 9.57 -7.66 -12.48
C VAL A 58 8.24 -8.41 -12.34
N ARG A 59 7.35 -7.99 -11.44
CA ARG A 59 6.00 -8.58 -11.32
C ARG A 59 5.18 -8.40 -12.61
N VAL A 60 5.26 -7.22 -13.20
CA VAL A 60 4.61 -6.94 -14.50
C VAL A 60 5.25 -7.76 -15.60
N ASP A 61 6.58 -7.82 -15.65
CA ASP A 61 7.31 -8.54 -16.67
C ASP A 61 7.05 -10.05 -16.64
N ILE A 62 6.99 -10.65 -15.45
CA ILE A 62 6.66 -12.07 -15.31
C ILE A 62 5.28 -12.36 -15.90
N MET A 63 4.27 -11.56 -15.56
CA MET A 63 2.94 -11.74 -16.14
C MET A 63 2.92 -11.46 -17.65
N ALA A 64 3.62 -10.44 -18.11
CA ALA A 64 3.72 -10.10 -19.53
C ALA A 64 4.32 -11.28 -20.35
N ARG A 65 5.43 -11.87 -19.89
CA ARG A 65 6.05 -13.03 -20.51
C ARG A 65 5.11 -14.24 -20.47
N TYR A 66 4.53 -14.53 -19.30
CA TYR A 66 3.56 -15.62 -19.16
C TYR A 66 2.36 -15.48 -20.12
N LYS A 67 1.80 -14.26 -20.28
CA LYS A 67 0.68 -14.03 -21.22
C LYS A 67 1.12 -14.15 -22.68
N ARG A 68 2.34 -13.70 -23.05
CA ARG A 68 2.89 -13.95 -24.39
C ARG A 68 3.00 -15.44 -24.69
N MET A 69 3.51 -16.22 -23.73
CA MET A 69 3.63 -17.68 -23.84
C MET A 69 2.25 -18.38 -23.90
N ASN A 70 1.19 -17.73 -23.44
CA ASN A 70 -0.20 -18.19 -23.59
C ASN A 70 -0.90 -17.61 -24.84
N GLY A 71 -0.14 -17.10 -25.80
CA GLY A 71 -0.65 -16.67 -27.11
C GLY A 71 -1.31 -15.31 -27.15
N PHE A 72 -1.21 -14.50 -26.08
CA PHE A 72 -1.69 -13.12 -26.12
C PHE A 72 -0.71 -12.17 -26.86
N ASN A 73 -1.28 -11.15 -27.49
CA ASN A 73 -0.50 -9.96 -27.88
C ASN A 73 -0.39 -9.04 -26.67
N VAL A 74 0.83 -8.79 -26.19
CA VAL A 74 1.03 -8.15 -24.88
C VAL A 74 1.68 -6.78 -25.05
N LEU A 75 1.01 -5.74 -24.52
CA LEU A 75 1.55 -4.40 -24.39
C LEU A 75 2.05 -4.19 -22.96
N PHE A 76 3.37 -4.04 -22.80
CA PHE A 76 4.04 -3.59 -21.59
C PHE A 76 4.89 -2.36 -21.90
N PRO A 77 4.36 -1.15 -21.75
CA PRO A 77 5.05 0.11 -21.97
C PRO A 77 5.63 0.68 -20.69
N GLN A 78 6.56 1.62 -20.79
CA GLN A 78 7.14 2.36 -19.67
C GLN A 78 7.37 3.83 -20.02
N GLY A 79 6.87 4.72 -19.18
CA GLY A 79 7.12 6.15 -19.20
C GLY A 79 7.82 6.63 -17.93
N TRP A 80 8.03 7.96 -17.83
CA TRP A 80 8.82 8.56 -16.77
C TRP A 80 8.10 9.75 -16.15
N HIS A 81 7.93 9.73 -14.83
CA HIS A 81 7.23 10.78 -14.12
C HIS A 81 8.20 11.93 -13.77
N CYS A 82 8.11 12.98 -14.51
CA CYS A 82 8.93 14.19 -14.35
C CYS A 82 8.13 15.38 -13.78
N THR A 83 6.83 15.18 -13.54
CA THR A 83 5.91 16.20 -12.98
C THR A 83 6.06 16.31 -11.48
N GLY A 84 5.83 17.51 -10.94
CA GLY A 84 5.68 17.78 -9.53
C GLY A 84 6.89 18.44 -8.88
N THR A 85 6.84 18.48 -7.55
CA THR A 85 7.86 19.13 -6.73
C THR A 85 9.12 18.29 -6.46
N PRO A 86 9.13 16.94 -6.55
CA PRO A 86 10.31 16.16 -6.13
C PRO A 86 11.60 16.52 -6.87
N VAL A 87 11.55 16.65 -8.20
CA VAL A 87 12.74 17.03 -9.00
C VAL A 87 13.04 18.52 -8.84
N TRP A 88 12.00 19.35 -8.87
CA TRP A 88 12.13 20.80 -8.69
C TRP A 88 12.76 21.16 -7.34
N ALA A 89 12.25 20.58 -6.23
CA ALA A 89 12.78 20.82 -4.88
C ALA A 89 14.23 20.32 -4.74
N ALA A 90 14.57 19.20 -5.37
CA ALA A 90 15.95 18.72 -5.38
C ALA A 90 16.88 19.71 -6.11
N ALA A 91 16.46 20.26 -7.26
CA ALA A 91 17.22 21.27 -8.00
C ALA A 91 17.36 22.59 -7.18
N GLN A 92 16.30 23.02 -6.50
CA GLN A 92 16.37 24.20 -5.62
C GLN A 92 17.37 24.01 -4.48
N ARG A 93 17.38 22.82 -3.81
CA ARG A 93 18.36 22.51 -2.76
C ARG A 93 19.80 22.55 -3.28
N ILE A 94 20.05 22.18 -4.54
CA ILE A 94 21.39 22.35 -5.15
C ILE A 94 21.72 23.83 -5.36
N LYS A 95 20.77 24.66 -5.81
CA LYS A 95 20.96 26.12 -5.91
C LYS A 95 21.27 26.75 -4.54
N GLU A 96 20.58 26.28 -3.50
CA GLU A 96 20.77 26.72 -2.10
C GLU A 96 22.01 26.11 -1.45
N LYS A 97 22.76 25.24 -2.16
CA LYS A 97 23.95 24.50 -1.67
C LYS A 97 23.66 23.67 -0.42
N GLU A 98 22.47 23.06 -0.35
CA GLU A 98 22.04 22.25 0.79
C GLU A 98 22.94 20.99 0.92
N PRO A 99 23.59 20.81 2.11
CA PRO A 99 24.65 19.78 2.24
C PRO A 99 24.16 18.36 2.06
N LYS A 100 22.92 18.03 2.50
CA LYS A 100 22.38 16.67 2.37
C LYS A 100 22.10 16.29 0.92
N GLN A 101 21.55 17.22 0.11
CA GLN A 101 21.31 16.96 -1.31
C GLN A 101 22.62 16.79 -2.09
N ILE A 102 23.62 17.61 -1.76
CA ILE A 102 24.99 17.47 -2.32
C ILE A 102 25.58 16.12 -1.94
N ALA A 103 25.49 15.72 -0.67
CA ALA A 103 25.99 14.43 -0.19
C ALA A 103 25.30 13.23 -0.89
N ILE A 104 23.99 13.35 -1.15
CA ILE A 104 23.25 12.33 -1.92
C ILE A 104 23.84 12.17 -3.32
N LEU A 105 24.02 13.27 -4.07
CA LEU A 105 24.59 13.20 -5.43
C LEU A 105 26.04 12.70 -5.43
N LYS A 106 26.84 13.08 -4.45
CA LYS A 106 28.21 12.52 -4.26
C LYS A 106 28.17 11.01 -4.02
N SER A 107 27.23 10.52 -3.20
CA SER A 107 27.06 9.08 -2.96
C SER A 107 26.62 8.29 -4.20
N LEU A 108 26.06 8.97 -5.20
CA LEU A 108 25.71 8.43 -6.50
C LEU A 108 26.85 8.50 -7.52
N GLY A 109 28.03 9.00 -7.14
CA GLY A 109 29.24 9.07 -7.94
C GLY A 109 29.47 10.37 -8.72
N PHE A 110 28.63 11.40 -8.52
CA PHE A 110 28.81 12.68 -9.22
C PHE A 110 29.91 13.56 -8.58
N SER A 111 30.75 14.16 -9.41
CA SER A 111 31.75 15.14 -9.01
C SER A 111 31.12 16.48 -8.63
N ASP A 112 31.83 17.31 -7.85
CA ASP A 112 31.34 18.65 -7.48
C ASP A 112 30.98 19.52 -8.69
N LYS A 113 31.71 19.38 -9.81
CA LYS A 113 31.43 20.11 -11.07
C LYS A 113 30.12 19.63 -11.73
N GLU A 114 29.85 18.35 -11.70
CA GLU A 114 28.61 17.77 -12.24
C GLU A 114 27.42 18.11 -11.37
N ILE A 115 27.58 18.09 -10.05
CA ILE A 115 26.52 18.41 -9.07
C ILE A 115 25.95 19.81 -9.33
N LEU A 116 26.76 20.78 -9.70
CA LEU A 116 26.27 22.13 -9.98
C LEU A 116 25.26 22.17 -11.14
N LYS A 117 25.35 21.27 -12.12
CA LYS A 117 24.41 21.18 -13.24
C LYS A 117 23.01 20.74 -12.79
N PHE A 118 22.91 19.98 -11.72
CA PHE A 118 21.64 19.57 -11.12
C PHE A 118 20.85 20.71 -10.47
N SER A 119 21.35 21.94 -10.51
CA SER A 119 20.53 23.15 -10.25
C SER A 119 19.47 23.38 -11.34
N ASP A 120 19.61 22.76 -12.52
CA ASP A 120 18.63 22.75 -13.59
C ASP A 120 17.80 21.44 -13.57
N VAL A 121 16.47 21.57 -13.53
CA VAL A 121 15.53 20.45 -13.55
C VAL A 121 15.70 19.58 -14.79
N LYS A 122 15.94 20.18 -15.95
CA LYS A 122 16.14 19.46 -17.20
C LYS A 122 17.33 18.50 -17.11
N HIS A 123 18.41 18.91 -16.44
CA HIS A 123 19.59 18.06 -16.26
C HIS A 123 19.29 16.77 -15.46
N TRP A 124 18.38 16.82 -14.47
CA TRP A 124 17.90 15.62 -13.77
C TRP A 124 17.25 14.63 -14.74
N ILE A 125 16.39 15.12 -15.61
CA ILE A 125 15.68 14.31 -16.60
C ILE A 125 16.67 13.70 -17.60
N ASP A 126 17.57 14.53 -18.15
CA ASP A 126 18.58 14.11 -19.13
C ASP A 126 19.53 13.04 -18.59
N VAL A 127 19.81 13.02 -17.28
CA VAL A 127 20.69 12.04 -16.63
C VAL A 127 19.92 10.80 -16.20
N PHE A 128 18.81 10.95 -15.46
CA PHE A 128 18.19 9.82 -14.78
C PHE A 128 17.19 9.05 -15.66
N VAL A 129 16.57 9.64 -16.68
CA VAL A 129 15.67 8.91 -17.61
C VAL A 129 16.44 7.85 -18.41
N PRO A 130 17.54 8.18 -19.12
CA PRO A 130 18.33 7.15 -19.82
C PRO A 130 18.93 6.11 -18.88
N ALA A 131 19.36 6.54 -17.70
CA ALA A 131 19.89 5.63 -16.67
C ALA A 131 18.86 4.62 -16.19
N ALA A 132 17.62 5.07 -15.97
CA ALA A 132 16.50 4.21 -15.55
C ALA A 132 16.09 3.22 -16.67
N GLN A 133 16.12 3.65 -17.92
CA GLN A 133 15.88 2.77 -19.07
C GLN A 133 16.92 1.65 -19.14
N VAL A 134 18.20 1.98 -18.98
CA VAL A 134 19.29 1.00 -18.92
C VAL A 134 19.11 0.04 -17.75
N ASP A 135 18.75 0.53 -16.55
CA ASP A 135 18.55 -0.30 -15.38
C ASP A 135 17.41 -1.33 -15.59
N PHE A 136 16.30 -0.92 -16.20
CA PHE A 136 15.19 -1.82 -16.52
C PHE A 136 15.50 -2.79 -17.67
N ALA A 137 16.31 -2.39 -18.64
CA ALA A 137 16.81 -3.30 -19.69
C ALA A 137 17.76 -4.35 -19.11
N ARG A 138 18.71 -3.94 -18.25
CA ARG A 138 19.66 -4.85 -17.59
C ARG A 138 18.99 -5.90 -16.71
N ILE A 139 17.91 -5.55 -16.00
CA ILE A 139 17.15 -6.54 -15.21
C ILE A 139 16.29 -7.47 -16.08
N GLY A 140 16.24 -7.25 -17.40
CA GLY A 140 15.59 -8.12 -18.37
C GLY A 140 14.10 -7.88 -18.51
N ASN A 141 13.60 -6.66 -18.29
CA ASN A 141 12.20 -6.32 -18.53
C ASN A 141 11.85 -6.31 -20.02
N SER A 142 10.73 -6.93 -20.38
CA SER A 142 10.24 -7.06 -21.76
C SER A 142 9.35 -5.88 -22.20
N ILE A 143 9.90 -4.66 -22.13
CA ILE A 143 9.21 -3.39 -22.35
C ILE A 143 9.24 -3.01 -23.84
N ASP A 144 8.10 -2.51 -24.38
CA ASP A 144 8.04 -1.82 -25.66
C ASP A 144 8.50 -0.37 -25.51
N TRP A 145 9.80 -0.15 -25.65
CA TRP A 145 10.46 1.16 -25.49
C TRP A 145 10.02 2.22 -26.49
N ARG A 146 9.41 1.86 -27.62
CA ARG A 146 8.89 2.83 -28.61
C ARG A 146 7.83 3.73 -27.99
N ARG A 147 7.10 3.24 -27.00
CA ARG A 147 5.99 3.92 -26.31
C ARG A 147 6.42 4.67 -25.05
N SER A 148 7.75 4.80 -24.85
CA SER A 148 8.30 5.57 -23.75
C SER A 148 8.12 7.07 -23.97
N PHE A 149 7.81 7.78 -22.89
CA PHE A 149 7.67 9.24 -22.89
C PHE A 149 7.98 9.81 -21.49
N ILE A 150 8.25 11.11 -21.44
CA ILE A 150 8.31 11.90 -20.20
C ILE A 150 7.03 12.70 -20.05
N THR A 151 6.63 12.96 -18.81
CA THR A 151 5.55 13.92 -18.52
C THR A 151 6.08 15.35 -18.59
N THR A 152 5.24 16.34 -18.30
CA THR A 152 5.51 17.78 -18.29
C THR A 152 5.40 18.47 -19.66
N ASP A 153 5.48 19.80 -19.64
CA ASP A 153 5.56 20.67 -20.82
C ASP A 153 6.82 20.46 -21.68
N LEU A 154 7.83 19.76 -21.16
CA LEU A 154 8.99 19.29 -21.96
C LEU A 154 8.60 18.23 -22.99
N ASN A 155 7.43 17.62 -22.85
CA ASN A 155 6.77 16.83 -23.89
C ASN A 155 5.48 17.52 -24.31
N PRO A 156 5.52 18.37 -25.37
CA PRO A 156 4.36 19.18 -25.75
C PRO A 156 3.10 18.39 -26.12
N HIS A 157 3.24 17.15 -26.62
CA HIS A 157 2.10 16.29 -26.93
C HIS A 157 1.43 15.80 -25.65
N TYR A 158 2.22 15.43 -24.63
CA TYR A 158 1.70 15.01 -23.33
C TYR A 158 1.08 16.19 -22.58
N ASP A 159 1.70 17.37 -22.63
CA ASP A 159 1.13 18.60 -22.06
C ASP A 159 -0.28 18.87 -22.62
N LYS A 160 -0.46 18.77 -23.94
CA LYS A 160 -1.79 18.92 -24.57
C LYS A 160 -2.78 17.84 -24.16
N PHE A 161 -2.33 16.59 -23.96
CA PHE A 161 -3.16 15.50 -23.46
C PHE A 161 -3.69 15.78 -22.06
N ILE A 162 -2.85 16.27 -21.17
CA ILE A 162 -3.27 16.61 -19.79
C ILE A 162 -4.17 17.85 -19.78
N ARG A 163 -3.89 18.87 -20.63
CA ARG A 163 -4.80 20.01 -20.81
C ARG A 163 -6.17 19.57 -21.29
N TRP A 164 -6.25 18.63 -22.23
CA TRP A 164 -7.50 18.02 -22.68
C TRP A 164 -8.22 17.28 -21.52
N GLN A 165 -7.52 16.44 -20.76
CA GLN A 165 -8.09 15.74 -19.60
C GLN A 165 -8.79 16.73 -18.65
N PHE A 166 -8.10 17.81 -18.27
CA PHE A 166 -8.64 18.78 -17.34
C PHE A 166 -9.82 19.57 -17.92
N ARG A 167 -9.79 19.90 -19.22
CA ARG A 167 -10.98 20.50 -19.88
C ARG A 167 -12.18 19.58 -19.85
N LYS A 168 -12.02 18.27 -20.08
CA LYS A 168 -13.11 17.29 -19.97
C LYS A 168 -13.68 17.20 -18.54
N LEU A 169 -12.84 17.23 -17.54
CA LEU A 169 -13.27 17.26 -16.13
C LEU A 169 -14.02 18.56 -15.81
N LYS A 170 -13.55 19.70 -16.31
CA LYS A 170 -14.20 21.00 -16.13
C LYS A 170 -15.56 21.07 -16.83
N GLU A 171 -15.67 20.58 -18.07
CA GLU A 171 -16.93 20.47 -18.80
C GLU A 171 -18.01 19.72 -18.02
N LYS A 172 -17.60 18.74 -17.21
CA LYS A 172 -18.49 17.97 -16.32
C LYS A 172 -18.72 18.61 -14.95
N GLY A 173 -18.11 19.76 -14.66
CA GLY A 173 -18.24 20.43 -13.38
C GLY A 173 -17.42 19.79 -12.23
N LEU A 174 -16.54 18.83 -12.54
CA LEU A 174 -15.76 18.06 -11.58
C LEU A 174 -14.47 18.75 -11.12
N VAL A 175 -14.17 19.93 -11.66
CA VAL A 175 -13.08 20.81 -11.22
C VAL A 175 -13.64 22.17 -10.88
N GLY A 176 -13.29 22.71 -9.73
CA GLY A 176 -13.75 24.01 -9.27
C GLY A 176 -12.84 24.63 -8.21
N THR A 177 -13.12 25.87 -7.84
CA THR A 177 -12.52 26.55 -6.70
C THR A 177 -13.43 26.44 -5.49
N GLY A 178 -12.87 26.54 -4.30
CA GLY A 178 -13.61 26.50 -3.03
C GLY A 178 -12.69 26.78 -1.85
N GLU A 179 -13.29 26.86 -0.67
CA GLU A 179 -12.55 27.00 0.59
C GLU A 179 -12.41 25.63 1.25
N TYR A 180 -11.18 25.08 1.26
CA TYR A 180 -10.91 23.79 1.85
C TYR A 180 -9.63 23.81 2.69
N PRO A 181 -9.60 23.03 3.79
CA PRO A 181 -8.38 22.82 4.55
C PRO A 181 -7.44 21.89 3.77
N VAL A 182 -6.18 22.27 3.66
CA VAL A 182 -5.13 21.49 2.98
C VAL A 182 -3.89 21.38 3.87
N VAL A 183 -3.09 20.34 3.61
CA VAL A 183 -1.71 20.25 4.11
C VAL A 183 -0.90 21.32 3.38
N TRP A 184 -0.25 22.21 4.11
CA TRP A 184 0.38 23.43 3.56
C TRP A 184 1.83 23.54 3.98
N CYS A 185 2.72 23.80 3.03
CA CYS A 185 4.10 24.17 3.32
C CYS A 185 4.22 25.70 3.47
N PRO A 186 4.58 26.22 4.65
CA PRO A 186 4.71 27.66 4.84
C PRO A 186 5.91 28.25 4.09
N LYS A 187 7.00 27.49 3.85
CA LYS A 187 8.18 27.95 3.09
C LYS A 187 7.86 28.04 1.60
N ASP A 188 7.32 26.97 1.01
CA ASP A 188 7.03 26.92 -0.43
C ASP A 188 5.71 27.62 -0.77
N ASN A 189 4.94 28.01 0.26
CA ASN A 189 3.66 28.70 0.16
C ASN A 189 2.67 28.01 -0.80
N MET A 190 2.46 26.68 -0.60
CA MET A 190 1.61 25.86 -1.47
C MET A 190 1.05 24.64 -0.74
N PRO A 191 -0.05 24.01 -1.25
CA PRO A 191 -0.51 22.70 -0.79
C PRO A 191 0.56 21.62 -1.02
N VAL A 192 0.58 20.62 -0.15
CA VAL A 192 1.55 19.52 -0.18
C VAL A 192 0.82 18.18 -0.29
N GLY A 193 0.85 17.60 -1.47
CA GLY A 193 0.33 16.24 -1.73
C GLY A 193 1.23 15.16 -1.12
N ASP A 194 0.77 13.90 -1.12
CA ASP A 194 1.55 12.79 -0.53
C ASP A 194 2.93 12.62 -1.16
N HIS A 195 3.05 12.81 -2.47
CA HIS A 195 4.31 12.68 -3.20
C HIS A 195 5.27 13.86 -2.97
N ASP A 196 4.78 14.96 -2.42
CA ASP A 196 5.56 16.16 -2.14
C ASP A 196 6.14 16.17 -0.71
N ARG A 197 6.06 15.04 0.00
CA ARG A 197 6.51 14.87 1.39
C ARG A 197 7.76 14.02 1.50
N VAL A 198 8.56 14.27 2.53
CA VAL A 198 9.64 13.37 2.98
C VAL A 198 9.20 12.55 4.20
N GLU A 199 8.17 13.02 4.93
CA GLU A 199 7.58 12.37 6.10
C GLU A 199 6.08 12.70 6.16
N GLY A 200 5.25 11.76 6.65
CA GLY A 200 3.82 11.96 6.83
C GLY A 200 2.99 11.61 5.59
N GLU A 201 3.38 10.61 4.81
CA GLU A 201 2.54 10.07 3.74
C GLU A 201 1.24 9.49 4.31
N GLY A 202 0.11 9.85 3.71
CA GLY A 202 -1.22 9.46 4.19
C GLY A 202 -1.82 10.36 5.28
N GLU A 203 -1.02 11.24 5.89
CA GLU A 203 -1.55 12.22 6.84
C GLU A 203 -2.40 13.28 6.12
N THR A 204 -3.46 13.73 6.78
CA THR A 204 -4.41 14.68 6.19
C THR A 204 -4.78 15.77 7.18
N THR A 205 -5.65 16.67 6.76
CA THR A 205 -6.26 17.66 7.68
C THR A 205 -7.42 17.01 8.42
N GLN A 206 -7.52 17.28 9.71
CA GLN A 206 -8.61 16.85 10.58
C GLN A 206 -9.29 18.07 11.20
N GLU A 207 -10.63 18.07 11.17
CA GLU A 207 -11.43 19.14 11.76
C GLU A 207 -11.65 18.90 13.26
N TYR A 208 -11.21 19.84 14.06
CA TYR A 208 -11.53 19.96 15.47
C TYR A 208 -12.69 20.95 15.68
N SER A 209 -13.46 20.71 16.70
CA SER A 209 -14.46 21.65 17.23
C SER A 209 -13.84 22.45 18.36
N LEU A 210 -13.71 23.76 18.18
CA LEU A 210 -13.28 24.69 19.26
C LEU A 210 -14.51 25.02 20.10
N LEU A 211 -14.57 24.49 21.31
CA LEU A 211 -15.63 24.77 22.28
C LEU A 211 -15.28 26.01 23.12
N LYS A 212 -16.22 26.93 23.24
CA LYS A 212 -16.05 28.20 23.96
C LYS A 212 -16.57 28.11 25.40
N PHE A 213 -15.65 27.98 26.36
CA PHE A 213 -15.96 28.00 27.79
C PHE A 213 -15.89 29.43 28.30
N LYS A 214 -17.02 29.98 28.78
CA LYS A 214 -17.06 31.38 29.26
C LYS A 214 -16.19 31.54 30.49
N PHE A 215 -15.30 32.53 30.45
CA PHE A 215 -14.32 32.80 31.49
C PHE A 215 -14.01 34.30 31.53
N ASP A 216 -14.19 34.94 32.68
CA ASP A 216 -14.04 36.39 32.83
C ASP A 216 -14.76 37.18 31.71
N ASP A 217 -14.03 38.04 31.00
CA ASP A 217 -14.51 38.87 29.89
C ASP A 217 -14.36 38.20 28.50
N GLY A 218 -14.10 36.87 28.46
CA GLY A 218 -13.85 36.12 27.23
C GLY A 218 -14.10 34.63 27.38
N PHE A 219 -13.27 33.82 26.73
CA PHE A 219 -13.44 32.38 26.67
C PHE A 219 -12.09 31.66 26.87
N LEU A 220 -12.13 30.54 27.60
CA LEU A 220 -11.15 29.46 27.45
C LEU A 220 -11.62 28.59 26.29
N ILE A 221 -10.73 28.26 25.38
CA ILE A 221 -11.10 27.47 24.19
C ILE A 221 -10.50 26.08 24.30
N ALA A 222 -11.36 25.05 24.28
CA ALA A 222 -10.92 23.64 24.19
C ALA A 222 -11.17 23.08 22.78
N ALA A 223 -10.17 22.39 22.23
CA ALA A 223 -10.32 21.68 20.96
C ALA A 223 -10.71 20.23 21.21
N THR A 224 -11.79 19.77 20.55
CA THR A 224 -12.25 18.38 20.65
C THR A 224 -12.64 17.79 19.30
N LEU A 225 -12.43 16.49 19.15
CA LEU A 225 -12.99 15.69 18.05
C LEU A 225 -14.37 15.13 18.39
N ARG A 226 -14.81 15.27 19.65
CA ARG A 226 -16.01 14.69 20.21
C ARG A 226 -16.94 15.72 20.86
N PRO A 227 -17.44 16.71 20.09
CA PRO A 227 -18.31 17.76 20.63
C PRO A 227 -19.61 17.21 21.24
N GLU A 228 -20.04 16.00 20.87
CA GLU A 228 -21.20 15.30 21.42
C GLU A 228 -21.05 14.96 22.90
N THR A 229 -19.85 15.01 23.45
CA THR A 229 -19.59 14.65 24.85
C THR A 229 -19.74 15.82 25.83
N VAL A 230 -20.11 17.02 25.36
CA VAL A 230 -20.24 18.25 26.19
C VAL A 230 -21.13 18.07 27.42
N TYR A 231 -22.14 17.21 27.41
CA TYR A 231 -23.02 16.94 28.56
C TYR A 231 -22.32 16.22 29.71
N GLY A 232 -21.20 15.56 29.44
CA GLY A 232 -20.39 14.84 30.42
C GLY A 232 -19.26 15.66 31.08
N GLU A 233 -19.17 16.94 30.77
CA GLU A 233 -18.14 17.83 31.28
C GLU A 233 -18.14 17.92 32.80
N THR A 234 -16.98 17.63 33.40
CA THR A 234 -16.80 17.62 34.86
C THR A 234 -15.88 18.73 35.35
N ASN A 235 -14.79 18.94 34.66
CA ASN A 235 -13.75 19.92 34.96
C ASN A 235 -13.06 20.34 33.64
N PHE A 236 -12.16 21.28 33.74
CA PHE A 236 -11.36 21.78 32.60
C PHE A 236 -9.87 21.58 32.89
N TRP A 237 -9.07 21.11 31.93
CA TRP A 237 -7.67 20.81 32.12
C TRP A 237 -6.75 21.92 31.58
N VAL A 238 -5.78 22.35 32.38
CA VAL A 238 -4.79 23.39 32.01
C VAL A 238 -3.39 22.92 32.40
N ASN A 239 -2.43 23.05 31.52
CA ASN A 239 -1.03 22.75 31.83
C ASN A 239 -0.39 23.89 32.68
N PRO A 240 -0.01 23.62 33.92
CA PRO A 240 0.55 24.65 34.79
C PRO A 240 1.92 25.21 34.36
N ASN A 241 2.62 24.53 33.46
CA ASN A 241 3.96 24.85 33.01
C ASN A 241 3.98 25.55 31.65
N VAL A 242 2.81 25.89 31.11
CA VAL A 242 2.66 26.55 29.80
C VAL A 242 2.25 28.00 29.99
N ASP A 243 2.85 28.87 29.21
CA ASP A 243 2.42 30.25 29.06
C ASP A 243 1.40 30.35 27.93
N TYR A 244 0.15 30.53 28.27
CA TYR A 244 -0.95 30.77 27.35
C TYR A 244 -1.02 32.21 26.92
N VAL A 245 -1.73 32.51 25.84
CA VAL A 245 -1.99 33.88 25.39
C VAL A 245 -3.46 34.21 25.52
N LYS A 246 -3.76 35.35 26.14
CA LYS A 246 -5.04 36.02 26.01
C LYS A 246 -4.97 36.85 24.73
N ALA A 247 -5.76 36.47 23.74
CA ALA A 247 -5.69 37.02 22.40
C ALA A 247 -7.07 37.52 21.94
N LYS A 248 -7.07 38.62 21.18
CA LYS A 248 -8.22 38.99 20.37
C LYS A 248 -8.24 38.10 19.16
N VAL A 249 -9.34 37.33 18.96
CA VAL A 249 -9.59 36.48 17.79
C VAL A 249 -10.89 36.95 17.18
N GLU A 250 -10.83 37.52 15.99
CA GLU A 250 -11.94 38.25 15.35
C GLU A 250 -12.50 39.33 16.31
N LYS A 251 -13.72 39.15 16.80
CA LYS A 251 -14.41 40.06 17.72
C LYS A 251 -14.34 39.61 19.18
N GLU A 252 -13.87 38.44 19.48
CA GLU A 252 -13.88 37.83 20.81
C GLU A 252 -12.52 37.82 21.48
N THR A 253 -12.49 37.60 22.78
CA THR A 253 -11.25 37.44 23.58
C THR A 253 -11.12 35.97 23.98
N TRP A 254 -10.02 35.32 23.56
CA TRP A 254 -9.77 33.89 23.78
C TRP A 254 -8.49 33.71 24.61
N ILE A 255 -8.46 32.66 25.41
CA ILE A 255 -7.26 32.15 26.06
C ILE A 255 -6.93 30.81 25.40
N ILE A 256 -5.74 30.69 24.81
CA ILE A 256 -5.25 29.58 24.01
C ILE A 256 -3.73 29.48 24.13
N SER A 257 -3.13 28.34 23.67
CA SER A 257 -1.68 28.25 23.56
C SER A 257 -1.12 29.19 22.48
N ARG A 258 0.15 29.53 22.56
CA ARG A 258 0.87 30.33 21.55
C ARG A 258 0.83 29.61 20.20
N GLU A 259 1.02 28.31 20.20
CA GLU A 259 0.99 27.48 19.00
C GLU A 259 -0.38 27.47 18.31
N CYS A 260 -1.46 27.43 19.09
CA CYS A 260 -2.82 27.58 18.56
C CYS A 260 -3.05 28.97 17.94
N PHE A 261 -2.58 30.01 18.60
CA PHE A 261 -2.65 31.39 18.07
C PHE A 261 -2.00 31.48 16.68
N ASP A 262 -0.79 30.91 16.53
CA ASP A 262 -0.06 30.93 15.25
C ASP A 262 -0.82 30.14 14.17
N LYS A 263 -1.37 28.96 14.51
CA LYS A 263 -2.20 28.14 13.60
C LYS A 263 -3.47 28.87 13.16
N LEU A 264 -4.18 29.54 14.08
CA LEU A 264 -5.38 30.32 13.75
C LEU A 264 -5.05 31.47 12.78
N THR A 265 -3.91 32.14 12.97
CA THR A 265 -3.42 33.17 12.05
C THR A 265 -3.17 32.61 10.65
N ILE A 266 -2.53 31.43 10.55
CA ILE A 266 -2.28 30.74 9.28
C ILE A 266 -3.60 30.34 8.61
N GLN A 267 -4.62 29.96 9.39
CA GLN A 267 -5.95 29.60 8.88
C GLN A 267 -6.83 30.82 8.55
N GLY A 268 -6.26 32.04 8.58
CA GLY A 268 -6.91 33.26 8.09
C GLY A 268 -7.72 34.02 9.13
N LYS A 269 -7.70 33.61 10.41
CA LYS A 269 -8.35 34.40 11.49
C LYS A 269 -7.58 35.69 11.77
N LYS A 270 -8.29 36.76 12.03
CA LYS A 270 -7.68 38.02 12.51
C LYS A 270 -7.35 37.89 13.99
N THR A 271 -6.06 37.85 14.31
CA THR A 271 -5.58 37.58 15.67
C THR A 271 -4.67 38.70 16.19
N LYS A 272 -4.74 39.00 17.51
CA LYS A 272 -3.83 39.93 18.19
C LYS A 272 -3.64 39.49 19.63
N ILE A 273 -2.41 39.25 20.06
CA ILE A 273 -2.08 38.99 21.46
C ILE A 273 -2.33 40.23 22.30
N LEU A 274 -2.99 40.06 23.42
CA LEU A 274 -3.26 41.11 24.41
C LEU A 274 -2.31 40.99 25.58
N LYS A 275 -2.12 39.78 26.14
CA LYS A 275 -1.18 39.46 27.21
C LYS A 275 -0.87 37.96 27.27
N GLU A 276 0.21 37.62 27.96
CA GLU A 276 0.53 36.24 28.35
C GLU A 276 -0.08 35.91 29.72
N ILE A 277 -0.46 34.69 29.94
CA ILE A 277 -1.05 34.17 31.19
C ILE A 277 -0.40 32.83 31.47
N ASN A 278 0.28 32.68 32.60
CA ASN A 278 0.81 31.40 33.02
C ASN A 278 -0.33 30.44 33.43
N GLY A 279 -0.24 29.17 33.03
CA GLY A 279 -1.25 28.18 33.32
C GLY A 279 -1.62 28.04 34.81
N LYS A 280 -0.64 28.29 35.71
CA LYS A 280 -0.88 28.28 37.16
C LYS A 280 -1.92 29.32 37.58
N GLU A 281 -2.00 30.46 36.91
CA GLU A 281 -2.94 31.53 37.23
C GLU A 281 -4.39 31.17 36.95
N LEU A 282 -4.63 30.14 36.14
CA LEU A 282 -5.95 29.64 35.75
C LEU A 282 -6.46 28.54 36.69
N ILE A 283 -5.58 27.76 37.31
CA ILE A 283 -5.93 26.64 38.16
C ILE A 283 -6.71 27.07 39.39
N GLY A 284 -7.73 26.28 39.76
CA GLY A 284 -8.63 26.58 40.89
C GLY A 284 -9.73 27.59 40.58
N LYS A 285 -9.68 28.27 39.42
CA LYS A 285 -10.77 29.11 38.93
C LYS A 285 -11.86 28.30 38.26
N TYR A 286 -12.96 28.94 37.88
CA TYR A 286 -14.12 28.30 37.26
C TYR A 286 -14.37 28.89 35.88
N CYS A 287 -14.76 28.02 34.94
CA CYS A 287 -15.33 28.44 33.67
C CYS A 287 -16.74 27.81 33.49
N GLU A 288 -17.49 28.36 32.57
CA GLU A 288 -18.83 27.86 32.27
C GLU A 288 -18.81 27.04 30.98
N ALA A 289 -19.20 25.76 31.09
CA ALA A 289 -19.25 24.82 29.96
C ALA A 289 -20.33 25.25 28.95
N PRO A 290 -20.01 25.23 27.64
CA PRO A 290 -20.95 25.63 26.59
C PRO A 290 -22.19 24.72 26.58
N LEU A 291 -23.31 25.20 26.09
CA LEU A 291 -24.59 24.53 25.93
C LEU A 291 -25.28 24.14 27.25
N ILE A 292 -24.53 23.58 28.19
CA ILE A 292 -25.08 23.13 29.49
C ILE A 292 -25.06 24.21 30.57
N ASN A 293 -24.30 25.32 30.38
CA ASN A 293 -24.16 26.45 31.29
C ASN A 293 -23.75 26.05 32.72
N LYS A 294 -22.96 24.95 32.83
CA LYS A 294 -22.48 24.44 34.11
C LYS A 294 -21.14 25.07 34.45
N LYS A 295 -21.01 25.57 35.64
CA LYS A 295 -19.70 25.98 36.19
C LYS A 295 -18.85 24.77 36.52
N ILE A 296 -17.67 24.69 35.97
CA ILE A 296 -16.69 23.63 36.19
C ILE A 296 -15.37 24.21 36.61
N ILE A 297 -14.65 23.49 37.47
CA ILE A 297 -13.36 23.90 38.01
C ILE A 297 -12.23 23.64 37.03
N ILE A 298 -11.23 24.50 36.99
CA ILE A 298 -10.00 24.34 36.21
C ILE A 298 -8.97 23.61 37.06
N LEU A 299 -8.50 22.45 36.56
CA LEU A 299 -7.57 21.57 37.25
C LEU A 299 -6.22 21.44 36.49
N PRO A 300 -5.13 21.12 37.22
CA PRO A 300 -3.80 20.99 36.60
C PRO A 300 -3.67 19.75 35.75
N ALA A 301 -3.15 19.91 34.53
CA ALA A 301 -2.90 18.85 33.57
C ALA A 301 -1.51 18.98 32.92
N PRO A 302 -0.42 18.55 33.60
CA PRO A 302 0.92 18.61 33.03
C PRO A 302 1.08 17.80 31.73
N PHE A 303 0.18 16.88 31.45
CA PHE A 303 0.12 16.06 30.23
C PHE A 303 -0.46 16.79 29.00
N SER A 304 -1.12 17.93 29.17
CA SER A 304 -1.68 18.70 28.06
C SER A 304 -0.57 19.32 27.22
N ASP A 305 -0.48 18.92 25.94
CA ASP A 305 0.53 19.44 25.01
C ASP A 305 0.04 20.75 24.37
N PRO A 306 0.76 21.87 24.55
CA PRO A 306 0.38 23.16 23.94
C PRO A 306 0.41 23.15 22.40
N LYS A 307 1.07 22.18 21.78
CA LYS A 307 1.16 22.03 20.32
C LYS A 307 -0.05 21.37 19.70
N ILE A 308 -0.92 20.73 20.49
CA ILE A 308 -2.11 20.02 20.01
C ILE A 308 -3.36 20.82 20.35
N GLY A 309 -4.22 21.03 19.35
CA GLY A 309 -5.45 21.79 19.54
C GLY A 309 -5.19 23.20 20.04
N THR A 310 -5.78 23.53 21.15
CA THR A 310 -5.64 24.82 21.81
C THR A 310 -4.67 24.80 23.00
N GLY A 311 -4.07 23.64 23.29
CA GLY A 311 -3.30 23.43 24.52
C GLY A 311 -4.13 23.37 25.80
N LEU A 312 -5.46 23.49 25.68
CA LEU A 312 -6.45 23.42 26.73
C LEU A 312 -7.41 22.26 26.45
N VAL A 313 -7.78 21.50 27.46
CA VAL A 313 -8.52 20.25 27.28
C VAL A 313 -9.78 20.24 28.15
N THR A 314 -10.88 19.82 27.54
CA THR A 314 -12.13 19.53 28.26
C THR A 314 -12.07 18.13 28.90
N SER A 315 -12.85 17.87 29.94
CA SER A 315 -12.81 16.62 30.70
C SER A 315 -14.13 15.90 30.74
N VAL A 316 -14.15 14.69 30.17
CA VAL A 316 -15.34 13.81 30.14
C VAL A 316 -14.96 12.42 30.67
N PRO A 317 -14.76 12.24 31.97
CA PRO A 317 -14.18 11.04 32.57
C PRO A 317 -15.07 9.77 32.48
N SER A 318 -16.34 9.90 32.12
CA SER A 318 -17.20 8.74 31.83
C SER A 318 -16.81 8.02 30.55
N ASP A 319 -16.31 8.77 29.52
CA ASP A 319 -16.14 8.29 28.16
C ASP A 319 -14.71 8.46 27.63
N ALA A 320 -13.85 9.16 28.36
CA ALA A 320 -12.45 9.38 28.02
C ALA A 320 -11.53 8.73 29.09
N PRO A 321 -10.86 7.61 28.78
CA PRO A 321 -9.96 6.94 29.74
C PRO A 321 -8.85 7.86 30.27
N TYR A 322 -8.27 8.73 29.44
CA TYR A 322 -7.28 9.72 29.88
C TYR A 322 -7.84 10.68 30.93
N ASP A 323 -9.04 11.20 30.72
CA ASP A 323 -9.70 12.13 31.68
C ASP A 323 -10.03 11.45 33.00
N TYR A 324 -10.53 10.20 32.92
CA TYR A 324 -10.85 9.44 34.12
C TYR A 324 -9.59 9.15 34.97
N VAL A 325 -8.51 8.69 34.32
CA VAL A 325 -7.26 8.39 35.03
C VAL A 325 -6.65 9.68 35.59
N ALA A 326 -6.67 10.77 34.84
CA ALA A 326 -6.15 12.07 35.32
C ALA A 326 -6.91 12.58 36.54
N LEU A 327 -8.25 12.49 36.51
CA LEU A 327 -9.11 12.91 37.62
C LEU A 327 -8.86 12.02 38.84
N ARG A 328 -8.85 10.69 38.69
CA ARG A 328 -8.56 9.73 39.76
C ARG A 328 -7.18 9.98 40.39
N ASP A 329 -6.14 10.09 39.57
CA ASP A 329 -4.77 10.29 40.05
C ASP A 329 -4.63 11.61 40.83
N LEU A 330 -5.34 12.68 40.41
CA LEU A 330 -5.37 13.95 41.14
C LEU A 330 -6.16 13.83 42.46
N GLN A 331 -7.33 13.14 42.42
CA GLN A 331 -8.16 12.92 43.63
C GLN A 331 -7.45 12.11 44.70
N GLU A 332 -6.50 11.26 44.33
CA GLU A 332 -5.67 10.45 45.24
C GLU A 332 -4.39 11.19 45.69
N ASN A 333 -4.03 12.32 45.06
CA ASN A 333 -2.79 13.04 45.33
C ASN A 333 -3.00 14.37 46.05
N GLU A 334 -3.21 14.33 47.36
CA GLU A 334 -3.41 15.53 48.19
C GLU A 334 -2.22 16.49 48.12
N LYS A 335 -0.99 15.98 47.99
CA LYS A 335 0.21 16.79 47.88
C LYS A 335 0.20 17.66 46.59
N GLU A 336 -0.23 17.10 45.47
CA GLU A 336 -0.33 17.83 44.19
C GLU A 336 -1.47 18.88 44.28
N MET A 337 -2.59 18.55 44.89
CA MET A 337 -3.67 19.52 45.11
C MET A 337 -3.25 20.71 45.98
N LYS A 338 -2.50 20.47 47.07
CA LYS A 338 -1.96 21.53 47.96
C LYS A 338 -0.99 22.47 47.23
N LYS A 339 -0.23 21.93 46.26
CA LYS A 339 0.71 22.74 45.46
C LYS A 339 0.01 23.80 44.60
N TYR A 340 -1.26 23.54 44.23
CA TYR A 340 -2.06 24.51 43.48
C TYR A 340 -3.19 25.14 44.30
N GLU A 341 -3.14 25.05 45.63
CA GLU A 341 -4.12 25.64 46.56
C GLU A 341 -5.57 25.19 46.28
N LEU A 342 -5.75 23.97 45.73
CA LEU A 342 -7.05 23.40 45.41
C LEU A 342 -7.79 22.90 46.67
N ASN A 343 -9.11 23.09 46.68
CA ASN A 343 -9.97 22.53 47.73
C ASN A 343 -10.12 21.00 47.52
N PHE A 344 -9.47 20.24 48.39
CA PHE A 344 -9.40 18.79 48.30
C PHE A 344 -10.78 18.12 48.36
N GLU A 345 -11.65 18.55 49.27
CA GLU A 345 -13.01 18.02 49.39
C GLU A 345 -13.90 18.30 48.19
N GLU A 346 -13.66 19.40 47.50
CA GLU A 346 -14.38 19.78 46.29
C GLU A 346 -13.96 18.91 45.09
N VAL A 347 -12.65 18.76 44.89
CA VAL A 347 -12.11 17.93 43.78
C VAL A 347 -12.48 16.48 43.95
N ARG A 348 -12.46 15.98 45.21
CA ARG A 348 -12.89 14.57 45.52
C ARG A 348 -14.37 14.30 45.24
N LYS A 349 -15.23 15.30 45.26
CA LYS A 349 -16.65 15.16 44.96
C LYS A 349 -16.96 15.10 43.46
N ILE A 350 -16.00 15.44 42.60
CA ILE A 350 -16.20 15.35 41.14
C ILE A 350 -16.34 13.87 40.75
N LYS A 351 -17.48 13.53 40.12
CA LYS A 351 -17.75 12.17 39.63
C LYS A 351 -17.97 12.20 38.11
N PRO A 352 -17.58 11.14 37.40
CA PRO A 352 -17.94 10.98 35.99
C PRO A 352 -19.45 11.08 35.78
N ILE A 353 -19.87 11.70 34.69
CA ILE A 353 -21.28 11.88 34.31
C ILE A 353 -21.52 10.97 33.09
N PRO A 354 -22.37 9.92 33.23
CA PRO A 354 -22.69 9.06 32.08
C PRO A 354 -23.38 9.84 30.97
N ILE A 355 -22.99 9.61 29.71
CA ILE A 355 -23.57 10.29 28.56
C ILE A 355 -23.81 9.37 27.39
N ILE A 356 -23.10 8.26 27.28
CA ILE A 356 -23.21 7.29 26.19
C ILE A 356 -23.49 5.90 26.79
N ASP A 357 -24.59 5.29 26.34
CA ASP A 357 -24.89 3.90 26.62
C ASP A 357 -24.28 3.01 25.55
N SER A 358 -23.40 2.10 25.95
CA SER A 358 -22.80 1.09 25.08
C SER A 358 -23.23 -0.31 25.52
N LYS A 359 -23.65 -1.16 24.58
CA LYS A 359 -24.03 -2.54 24.87
C LYS A 359 -22.91 -3.35 25.53
N GLU A 360 -21.66 -3.10 25.12
CA GLU A 360 -20.48 -3.81 25.58
C GLU A 360 -19.88 -3.20 26.85
N TRP A 361 -19.87 -1.87 26.94
CA TRP A 361 -19.12 -1.13 27.96
C TRP A 361 -20.02 -0.46 29.02
N GLY A 362 -21.35 -0.53 28.87
CA GLY A 362 -22.30 0.11 29.78
C GLY A 362 -22.35 1.63 29.60
N ASP A 363 -22.71 2.34 30.69
CA ASP A 363 -22.87 3.79 30.75
C ASP A 363 -21.64 4.56 31.25
N MET A 364 -20.61 3.83 31.73
CA MET A 364 -19.31 4.35 32.21
C MET A 364 -18.14 3.63 31.53
N PRO A 365 -18.07 3.70 30.20
CA PRO A 365 -17.12 2.89 29.44
C PRO A 365 -15.65 3.12 29.80
N ALA A 366 -15.24 4.37 30.05
CA ALA A 366 -13.87 4.69 30.43
C ALA A 366 -13.48 4.10 31.80
N VAL A 367 -14.39 4.17 32.78
CA VAL A 367 -14.17 3.61 34.11
C VAL A 367 -14.02 2.09 34.02
N LYS A 368 -14.90 1.43 33.25
CA LYS A 368 -14.90 -0.02 33.09
C LYS A 368 -13.60 -0.51 32.45
N ILE A 369 -13.19 0.03 31.33
CA ILE A 369 -12.00 -0.43 30.62
C ILE A 369 -10.70 -0.16 31.41
N VAL A 370 -10.61 0.98 32.09
CA VAL A 370 -9.45 1.31 32.94
C VAL A 370 -9.29 0.28 34.06
N ASN A 371 -10.40 -0.15 34.66
CA ASN A 371 -10.39 -1.18 35.69
C ASN A 371 -10.05 -2.56 35.14
N GLU A 372 -10.68 -2.99 34.02
CA GLU A 372 -10.43 -4.28 33.37
C GLU A 372 -8.97 -4.41 32.91
N MET A 373 -8.40 -3.38 32.33
CA MET A 373 -7.00 -3.37 31.88
C MET A 373 -6.01 -3.09 33.01
N GLN A 374 -6.49 -2.82 34.23
CA GLN A 374 -5.67 -2.48 35.38
C GLN A 374 -4.70 -1.32 35.11
N ILE A 375 -5.19 -0.25 34.55
CA ILE A 375 -4.40 0.93 34.20
C ILE A 375 -4.05 1.68 35.48
N LYS A 376 -2.76 1.89 35.72
CA LYS A 376 -2.26 2.39 37.01
C LYS A 376 -2.29 3.92 37.11
N ASN A 377 -1.85 4.62 36.07
CA ASN A 377 -1.74 6.08 36.06
C ASN A 377 -1.68 6.63 34.62
N GLN A 378 -1.54 7.93 34.48
CA GLN A 378 -1.47 8.66 33.20
C GLN A 378 -0.32 8.23 32.26
N ASN A 379 0.72 7.59 32.79
CA ASN A 379 1.88 7.14 31.99
C ASN A 379 1.80 5.66 31.63
N ASP A 380 0.69 4.99 31.95
CA ASP A 380 0.50 3.58 31.63
C ASP A 380 0.35 3.39 30.10
N PRO A 381 1.22 2.61 29.42
CA PRO A 381 1.17 2.42 27.98
C PRO A 381 -0.13 1.77 27.47
N LYS A 382 -0.91 1.15 28.35
CA LYS A 382 -2.22 0.58 28.00
C LYS A 382 -3.30 1.63 27.78
N LEU A 383 -3.08 2.86 28.26
CA LEU A 383 -4.09 3.93 28.26
C LEU A 383 -4.48 4.34 26.83
N GLU A 384 -3.53 4.37 25.91
CA GLU A 384 -3.79 4.64 24.49
C GLU A 384 -4.72 3.59 23.88
N LYS A 385 -4.44 2.30 24.11
CA LYS A 385 -5.27 1.19 23.63
C LYS A 385 -6.67 1.20 24.23
N ALA A 386 -6.79 1.51 25.51
CA ALA A 386 -8.08 1.66 26.18
C ALA A 386 -8.90 2.78 25.54
N THR A 387 -8.29 3.92 25.27
CA THR A 387 -8.92 5.08 24.66
C THR A 387 -9.41 4.76 23.24
N GLU A 388 -8.56 4.15 22.40
CA GLU A 388 -8.94 3.72 21.05
C GLU A 388 -10.16 2.78 21.08
N THR A 389 -10.14 1.80 22.00
CA THR A 389 -11.21 0.81 22.13
C THR A 389 -12.56 1.46 22.47
N ILE A 390 -12.57 2.33 23.50
CA ILE A 390 -13.80 2.98 23.95
C ILE A 390 -14.32 4.00 22.91
N TYR A 391 -13.44 4.76 22.26
CA TYR A 391 -13.85 5.73 21.25
C TYR A 391 -14.49 5.05 20.04
N LYS A 392 -13.94 3.93 19.58
CA LYS A 392 -14.54 3.12 18.51
C LYS A 392 -15.90 2.56 18.93
N ALA A 393 -15.99 1.92 20.09
CA ALA A 393 -17.25 1.34 20.57
C ALA A 393 -18.33 2.41 20.75
N GLY A 394 -18.00 3.54 21.37
CA GLY A 394 -18.93 4.64 21.57
C GLY A 394 -19.45 5.23 20.25
N PHE A 395 -18.56 5.47 19.29
CA PHE A 395 -18.94 6.08 18.00
C PHE A 395 -19.81 5.17 17.14
N TYR A 396 -19.46 3.88 17.02
CA TYR A 396 -20.15 2.96 16.11
C TYR A 396 -21.39 2.29 16.68
N SER A 397 -21.45 2.07 18.00
CA SER A 397 -22.54 1.33 18.64
C SER A 397 -23.21 2.04 19.82
N GLY A 398 -22.66 3.17 20.27
CA GLY A 398 -23.16 3.94 21.39
C GLY A 398 -24.42 4.75 21.05
N LYS A 399 -25.26 4.99 22.08
CA LYS A 399 -26.39 5.89 22.04
C LYS A 399 -26.31 6.91 23.15
N MET A 400 -26.69 8.15 22.89
CA MET A 400 -26.78 9.21 23.89
C MET A 400 -27.80 8.82 24.97
N ASN A 401 -27.45 8.93 26.23
CA ASN A 401 -28.35 8.58 27.34
C ASN A 401 -29.24 9.75 27.79
N SER A 402 -30.04 9.56 28.86
CA SER A 402 -30.98 10.54 29.36
C SER A 402 -30.35 11.85 29.85
N ASN A 403 -29.06 11.88 30.20
CA ASN A 403 -28.37 13.12 30.60
C ASN A 403 -28.15 14.07 29.43
N CYS A 404 -28.30 13.58 28.19
CA CYS A 404 -28.08 14.35 26.95
C CYS A 404 -29.34 15.05 26.42
N LYS A 405 -30.37 15.19 27.25
CA LYS A 405 -31.61 15.94 26.94
C LYS A 405 -32.25 15.56 25.59
N GLU A 406 -32.34 16.52 24.66
CA GLU A 406 -32.94 16.35 23.33
C GLU A 406 -32.23 15.35 22.43
N PHE A 407 -31.00 14.93 22.77
CA PHE A 407 -30.24 13.94 22.04
C PHE A 407 -30.43 12.51 22.56
N THR A 408 -31.23 12.33 23.62
CA THR A 408 -31.48 11.02 24.27
C THR A 408 -31.94 9.95 23.26
N GLY A 409 -31.27 8.78 23.29
CA GLY A 409 -31.58 7.64 22.41
C GLY A 409 -30.98 7.74 21.01
N MET A 410 -30.40 8.89 20.64
CA MET A 410 -29.78 9.09 19.32
C MET A 410 -28.46 8.34 19.20
N PRO A 411 -28.14 7.71 18.05
CA PRO A 411 -26.81 7.21 17.78
C PRO A 411 -25.76 8.31 17.92
N VAL A 412 -24.58 7.99 18.49
CA VAL A 412 -23.53 8.98 18.78
C VAL A 412 -23.07 9.71 17.51
N ALA A 413 -22.95 9.02 16.38
CA ALA A 413 -22.54 9.62 15.11
C ALA A 413 -23.53 10.71 14.63
N ASP A 414 -24.84 10.46 14.75
CA ASP A 414 -25.89 11.42 14.38
C ASP A 414 -25.96 12.59 15.38
N ALA A 415 -25.81 12.29 16.67
CA ALA A 415 -25.78 13.29 17.74
C ALA A 415 -24.63 14.28 17.56
N LYS A 416 -23.45 13.78 17.18
CA LYS A 416 -22.27 14.60 16.91
C LYS A 416 -22.56 15.70 15.88
N GLU A 417 -23.12 15.35 14.72
CA GLU A 417 -23.34 16.32 13.65
C GLU A 417 -24.44 17.33 14.01
N LYS A 418 -25.53 16.86 14.64
CA LYS A 418 -26.60 17.75 15.11
C LYS A 418 -26.14 18.69 16.21
N MET A 419 -25.28 18.22 17.12
CA MET A 419 -24.75 19.03 18.21
C MET A 419 -23.76 20.07 17.72
N LYS A 420 -22.90 19.70 16.74
CA LYS A 420 -22.04 20.66 16.04
C LYS A 420 -22.86 21.79 15.41
N ALA A 421 -23.92 21.44 14.69
CA ALA A 421 -24.80 22.43 14.06
C ALA A 421 -25.45 23.36 15.08
N LEU A 422 -26.03 22.80 16.15
CA LEU A 422 -26.64 23.57 17.24
C LEU A 422 -25.66 24.52 17.94
N MET A 423 -24.47 24.02 18.29
CA MET A 423 -23.48 24.86 18.96
C MET A 423 -22.91 25.94 18.04
N LYS A 424 -22.76 25.64 16.75
CA LYS A 424 -22.33 26.62 15.74
C LYS A 424 -23.38 27.72 15.56
N GLU A 425 -24.66 27.39 15.47
CA GLU A 425 -25.77 28.34 15.41
C GLU A 425 -25.80 29.26 16.62
N LYS A 426 -25.50 28.74 17.81
CA LYS A 426 -25.42 29.50 19.07
C LYS A 426 -24.10 30.28 19.24
N GLY A 427 -23.16 30.18 18.31
CA GLY A 427 -21.83 30.80 18.40
C GLY A 427 -20.93 30.23 19.48
N LEU A 428 -21.20 29.01 19.97
CA LEU A 428 -20.47 28.30 21.02
C LEU A 428 -19.36 27.39 20.50
N LEU A 429 -19.30 27.19 19.16
CA LEU A 429 -18.34 26.32 18.49
C LEU A 429 -17.84 26.95 17.19
N GLU A 430 -16.54 26.80 16.92
CA GLU A 430 -15.94 27.12 15.64
C GLU A 430 -15.10 25.95 15.11
N PRO A 431 -15.01 25.76 13.78
CA PRO A 431 -14.11 24.77 13.21
C PRO A 431 -12.65 25.21 13.28
N PHE A 432 -11.77 24.25 13.46
CA PHE A 432 -10.32 24.43 13.46
C PHE A 432 -9.66 23.20 12.84
N PHE A 433 -8.61 23.38 12.08
CA PHE A 433 -7.99 22.29 11.37
C PHE A 433 -6.56 22.02 11.86
N GLU A 434 -6.26 20.75 12.05
CA GLU A 434 -4.90 20.27 12.33
C GLU A 434 -4.53 19.14 11.37
N LEU A 435 -3.24 18.80 11.32
CA LEU A 435 -2.80 17.59 10.63
C LEU A 435 -3.02 16.39 11.55
N THR A 436 -3.37 15.24 10.95
CA THR A 436 -3.54 13.98 11.70
C THR A 436 -2.24 13.44 12.26
N GLY A 437 -1.09 13.87 11.71
CA GLY A 437 0.24 13.56 12.18
C GLY A 437 1.28 14.54 11.63
N LYS A 438 2.55 14.27 11.91
CA LYS A 438 3.65 15.11 11.44
C LYS A 438 3.83 14.96 9.92
N VAL A 439 3.83 16.08 9.20
CA VAL A 439 4.12 16.14 7.77
C VAL A 439 5.31 17.06 7.51
N VAL A 440 6.26 16.60 6.70
CA VAL A 440 7.43 17.36 6.28
C VAL A 440 7.49 17.43 4.76
N CYS A 441 7.50 18.65 4.23
CA CYS A 441 7.62 18.92 2.79
C CYS A 441 8.98 18.48 2.23
N ARG A 442 9.06 18.29 0.92
CA ARG A 442 10.33 18.03 0.20
C ARG A 442 11.38 19.13 0.40
N CYS A 443 10.97 20.33 0.71
CA CYS A 443 11.89 21.44 1.10
C CYS A 443 12.41 21.35 2.55
N LEU A 444 12.10 20.26 3.28
CA LEU A 444 12.48 19.96 4.66
C LEU A 444 11.79 20.85 5.71
N THR A 445 10.72 21.52 5.35
CA THR A 445 9.93 22.35 6.26
C THR A 445 8.73 21.57 6.79
N SER A 446 8.44 21.69 8.10
CA SER A 446 7.22 21.12 8.69
C SER A 446 5.98 21.82 8.12
N CYS A 447 5.01 21.02 7.69
CA CYS A 447 3.75 21.47 7.16
C CYS A 447 2.73 21.80 8.27
N VAL A 448 1.72 22.58 7.91
CA VAL A 448 0.60 22.99 8.78
C VAL A 448 -0.73 22.79 8.05
N ALA A 449 -1.85 22.78 8.77
CA ALA A 449 -3.16 22.86 8.15
C ALA A 449 -3.46 24.33 7.79
N LYS A 450 -3.92 24.58 6.55
CA LYS A 450 -4.33 25.93 6.10
C LYS A 450 -5.60 25.83 5.27
N THR A 451 -6.56 26.70 5.49
CA THR A 451 -7.71 26.88 4.61
C THR A 451 -7.32 27.78 3.44
N VAL A 452 -7.56 27.30 2.22
CA VAL A 452 -7.24 28.03 0.99
C VAL A 452 -8.50 28.26 0.18
N SER A 453 -8.63 29.42 -0.44
CA SER A 453 -9.84 29.85 -1.17
C SER A 453 -9.62 30.07 -2.66
N ASP A 454 -8.36 30.26 -3.10
CA ASP A 454 -7.99 30.49 -4.51
C ASP A 454 -7.40 29.25 -5.19
N GLN A 455 -7.49 28.08 -4.54
CA GLN A 455 -7.00 26.79 -5.01
C GLN A 455 -8.03 26.10 -5.93
N TRP A 456 -7.54 25.36 -6.94
CA TRP A 456 -8.35 24.47 -7.77
C TRP A 456 -8.40 23.08 -7.16
N PHE A 457 -9.61 22.48 -7.14
CA PHE A 457 -9.89 21.18 -6.56
C PHE A 457 -10.58 20.24 -7.54
N LEU A 458 -10.23 18.96 -7.51
CA LEU A 458 -11.02 17.86 -8.03
C LEU A 458 -12.09 17.49 -7.00
N LYS A 459 -13.36 17.44 -7.43
CA LYS A 459 -14.53 17.25 -6.55
C LYS A 459 -14.82 15.77 -6.34
N TYR A 460 -13.91 15.02 -5.73
CA TYR A 460 -14.10 13.59 -5.48
C TYR A 460 -15.24 13.29 -4.50
N GLU A 461 -15.80 14.28 -3.82
CA GLU A 461 -17.00 14.14 -2.99
C GLU A 461 -18.29 14.04 -3.81
N ASP A 462 -18.29 14.36 -5.10
CA ASP A 462 -19.45 14.28 -5.97
C ASP A 462 -20.12 12.90 -5.93
N ALA A 463 -21.42 12.84 -5.59
CA ALA A 463 -22.13 11.61 -5.33
C ALA A 463 -22.27 10.73 -6.58
N ASP A 464 -22.51 11.33 -7.75
CA ASP A 464 -22.68 10.59 -9.00
C ASP A 464 -21.32 10.04 -9.47
N TRP A 465 -20.24 10.79 -9.27
CA TRP A 465 -18.90 10.34 -9.60
C TRP A 465 -18.45 9.19 -8.68
N LYS A 466 -18.72 9.29 -7.37
CA LYS A 466 -18.52 8.16 -6.43
C LYS A 466 -19.28 6.92 -6.84
N LYS A 467 -20.54 7.06 -7.22
CA LYS A 467 -21.37 5.94 -7.68
C LYS A 467 -20.77 5.26 -8.91
N GLN A 468 -20.40 6.04 -9.94
CA GLN A 468 -19.73 5.51 -11.14
C GLN A 468 -18.41 4.80 -10.80
N THR A 469 -17.65 5.34 -9.84
CA THR A 469 -16.38 4.75 -9.40
C THR A 469 -16.60 3.43 -8.64
N HIS A 470 -17.66 3.32 -7.82
CA HIS A 470 -18.07 2.06 -7.22
C HIS A 470 -18.52 1.03 -8.27
N ASP A 471 -19.24 1.47 -9.31
CA ASP A 471 -19.64 0.59 -10.43
C ASP A 471 -18.39 0.07 -11.18
N CYS A 472 -17.42 0.92 -11.43
CA CYS A 472 -16.13 0.51 -11.99
C CYS A 472 -15.44 -0.53 -11.10
N LEU A 473 -15.27 -0.24 -9.80
CA LEU A 473 -14.64 -1.16 -8.86
C LEU A 473 -15.35 -2.50 -8.79
N SER A 474 -16.69 -2.53 -8.88
CA SER A 474 -17.47 -3.78 -8.82
C SER A 474 -17.17 -4.74 -9.97
N LYS A 475 -16.75 -4.20 -11.13
CA LYS A 475 -16.44 -4.93 -12.37
C LYS A 475 -14.97 -5.32 -12.50
N MET A 476 -14.10 -4.78 -11.62
CA MET A 476 -12.66 -5.02 -11.66
C MET A 476 -12.27 -6.33 -10.98
N ASN A 477 -11.23 -6.97 -11.53
CA ASN A 477 -10.51 -8.06 -10.87
C ASN A 477 -9.42 -7.48 -9.99
N LEU A 478 -9.36 -7.90 -8.72
CA LEU A 478 -8.34 -7.45 -7.78
C LEU A 478 -7.45 -8.62 -7.34
N TYR A 479 -6.15 -8.38 -7.31
CA TYR A 479 -5.14 -9.36 -6.93
C TYR A 479 -4.27 -8.79 -5.78
N PRO A 480 -4.52 -9.21 -4.51
CA PRO A 480 -5.58 -10.14 -4.05
C PRO A 480 -6.94 -9.43 -3.85
N GLU A 481 -8.02 -10.19 -3.89
CA GLU A 481 -9.40 -9.67 -3.73
C GLU A 481 -9.63 -8.99 -2.35
N VAL A 482 -8.86 -9.35 -1.34
CA VAL A 482 -8.96 -8.81 0.04
C VAL A 482 -8.77 -7.28 0.11
N VAL A 483 -8.23 -6.63 -0.92
CA VAL A 483 -8.05 -5.16 -0.96
C VAL A 483 -9.33 -4.40 -1.34
N ARG A 484 -10.38 -5.08 -1.83
CA ARG A 484 -11.62 -4.42 -2.27
C ARG A 484 -12.31 -3.58 -1.19
N PRO A 485 -12.42 -4.03 0.07
CA PRO A 485 -12.98 -3.19 1.14
C PRO A 485 -12.22 -1.89 1.36
N GLN A 486 -10.89 -1.90 1.21
CA GLN A 486 -10.06 -0.71 1.34
C GLN A 486 -10.37 0.31 0.22
N PHE A 487 -10.47 -0.14 -1.04
CA PHE A 487 -10.89 0.74 -2.13
C PHE A 487 -12.28 1.35 -1.90
N LYS A 488 -13.27 0.53 -1.45
CA LYS A 488 -14.60 1.03 -1.10
C LYS A 488 -14.55 2.10 -0.02
N TYR A 489 -13.75 1.87 1.01
CA TYR A 489 -13.55 2.84 2.08
C TYR A 489 -12.97 4.16 1.55
N VAL A 490 -11.92 4.09 0.72
CA VAL A 490 -11.27 5.28 0.16
C VAL A 490 -12.21 6.06 -0.75
N ILE A 491 -12.97 5.41 -1.64
CA ILE A 491 -13.95 6.08 -2.52
C ILE A 491 -14.98 6.86 -1.66
N ASN A 492 -15.48 6.26 -0.58
CA ASN A 492 -16.44 6.91 0.31
C ASN A 492 -15.84 8.09 1.09
N TRP A 493 -14.59 7.91 1.54
CA TRP A 493 -13.88 8.86 2.39
C TRP A 493 -13.37 10.09 1.63
N LEU A 494 -13.01 9.95 0.35
CA LEU A 494 -12.42 11.04 -0.43
C LEU A 494 -13.34 12.26 -0.48
N LYS A 495 -12.71 13.41 -0.25
CA LYS A 495 -13.27 14.77 -0.33
C LYS A 495 -12.65 15.48 -1.55
N GLU A 496 -12.78 16.80 -1.58
CA GLU A 496 -12.10 17.63 -2.55
C GLU A 496 -10.59 17.50 -2.45
N TRP A 497 -9.93 17.38 -3.61
CA TRP A 497 -8.49 17.21 -3.71
C TRP A 497 -7.84 18.40 -4.40
N ALA A 498 -6.91 19.09 -3.71
CA ALA A 498 -6.14 20.18 -4.30
C ALA A 498 -5.30 19.67 -5.47
N CYS A 499 -5.63 20.06 -6.69
CA CYS A 499 -5.06 19.50 -7.91
C CYS A 499 -4.06 20.42 -8.63
N THR A 500 -3.61 21.50 -7.97
CA THR A 500 -2.68 22.46 -8.56
C THR A 500 -1.66 23.02 -7.57
N HIS A 501 -0.50 23.43 -8.09
CA HIS A 501 0.61 24.06 -7.36
C HIS A 501 1.09 25.32 -8.05
N HIS A 502 1.77 26.23 -7.32
CA HIS A 502 2.44 27.38 -7.91
C HIS A 502 3.83 27.07 -8.45
N HIS A 503 4.52 26.09 -7.87
CA HIS A 503 5.90 25.71 -8.16
C HIS A 503 6.00 24.24 -8.52
N GLY A 504 6.99 23.88 -9.31
CA GLY A 504 7.21 22.51 -9.78
C GLY A 504 7.40 22.42 -11.27
N THR A 505 7.44 21.19 -11.78
CA THR A 505 7.39 20.86 -13.20
C THR A 505 6.03 20.27 -13.53
N GLY A 506 5.52 20.48 -14.72
CA GLY A 506 4.24 19.90 -15.13
C GLY A 506 3.49 20.72 -16.16
N THR A 507 2.27 20.30 -16.43
CA THR A 507 1.34 20.96 -17.34
C THR A 507 0.65 22.12 -16.62
N ARG A 508 0.56 23.26 -17.30
CA ARG A 508 -0.20 24.41 -16.80
C ARG A 508 -1.70 24.18 -16.94
N LEU A 509 -2.47 24.63 -15.94
CA LEU A 509 -3.93 24.53 -15.97
C LEU A 509 -4.48 25.35 -17.15
N PRO A 510 -5.27 24.76 -18.07
CA PRO A 510 -5.55 25.38 -19.38
C PRO A 510 -6.37 26.68 -19.34
N TRP A 511 -7.04 27.01 -18.25
CA TRP A 511 -7.85 28.23 -18.08
C TRP A 511 -7.31 29.17 -16.97
N ASP A 512 -6.21 28.78 -16.29
CA ASP A 512 -5.55 29.57 -15.26
C ASP A 512 -4.05 29.19 -15.19
N GLU A 513 -3.28 29.64 -16.16
CA GLU A 513 -1.90 29.22 -16.40
C GLU A 513 -0.89 29.63 -15.29
N LYS A 514 -1.32 30.39 -14.30
CA LYS A 514 -0.48 30.62 -13.10
C LYS A 514 -0.30 29.33 -12.28
N TRP A 515 -1.21 28.35 -12.45
CA TRP A 515 -1.22 27.08 -11.76
C TRP A 515 -0.62 25.95 -12.58
N ILE A 516 0.15 25.08 -11.94
CA ILE A 516 0.67 23.83 -12.48
C ILE A 516 -0.19 22.70 -11.93
N ILE A 517 -0.61 21.77 -12.77
CA ILE A 517 -1.37 20.59 -12.38
C ILE A 517 -0.49 19.68 -11.52
N GLU A 518 -1.03 19.22 -10.42
CA GLU A 518 -0.38 18.38 -9.41
C GLU A 518 -0.09 16.98 -9.96
N SER A 519 0.98 16.35 -9.50
CA SER A 519 1.53 15.12 -10.08
C SER A 519 0.65 13.88 -9.94
N LEU A 520 -0.18 13.77 -8.89
CA LEU A 520 -1.16 12.68 -8.80
C LEU A 520 -2.31 12.89 -9.77
N SER A 521 -2.65 14.12 -10.07
CA SER A 521 -3.78 14.49 -10.93
C SER A 521 -3.46 14.37 -12.43
N ASP A 522 -2.21 14.63 -12.86
CA ASP A 522 -1.77 14.49 -14.25
C ASP A 522 -1.44 13.05 -14.66
N SER A 523 -1.47 12.12 -13.68
CA SER A 523 -1.02 10.74 -13.88
C SER A 523 -2.16 9.70 -13.80
N THR A 524 -3.41 10.13 -13.94
CA THR A 524 -4.57 9.25 -13.71
C THR A 524 -5.01 8.46 -14.94
N ILE A 525 -4.83 8.99 -16.15
CA ILE A 525 -5.30 8.36 -17.40
C ILE A 525 -4.20 8.14 -18.45
N TYR A 526 -2.93 8.33 -18.11
CA TYR A 526 -1.82 8.22 -19.08
C TYR A 526 -1.67 6.82 -19.70
N MET A 527 -2.32 5.81 -19.15
CA MET A 527 -2.41 4.50 -19.77
C MET A 527 -3.02 4.55 -21.17
N ALA A 528 -3.98 5.46 -21.40
CA ALA A 528 -4.51 5.71 -22.73
C ALA A 528 -3.45 6.30 -23.66
N TYR A 529 -2.61 7.21 -23.17
CA TYR A 529 -1.54 7.82 -23.95
C TYR A 529 -0.48 6.82 -24.42
N TYR A 530 -0.16 5.79 -23.60
CA TYR A 530 0.75 4.70 -24.02
C TYR A 530 0.33 4.06 -25.33
N THR A 531 -0.97 3.93 -25.59
CA THR A 531 -1.46 3.25 -26.79
C THR A 531 -1.03 3.97 -28.07
N ILE A 532 -0.86 5.29 -28.02
CA ILE A 532 -0.54 6.14 -29.16
C ILE A 532 0.85 6.78 -29.10
N ALA A 533 1.60 6.61 -27.99
CA ALA A 533 2.83 7.37 -27.74
C ALA A 533 3.90 7.23 -28.84
N HIS A 534 4.01 6.05 -29.47
CA HIS A 534 4.96 5.79 -30.54
C HIS A 534 4.58 6.48 -31.89
N LEU A 535 3.33 6.85 -32.06
CA LEU A 535 2.83 7.54 -33.27
C LEU A 535 2.75 9.04 -33.06
N ILE A 536 2.18 9.50 -31.94
CA ILE A 536 1.91 10.91 -31.68
C ILE A 536 3.19 11.77 -31.66
N LYS A 537 4.32 11.21 -31.23
CA LYS A 537 5.60 11.91 -31.17
C LYS A 537 6.06 12.44 -32.55
N ASN A 538 5.55 11.87 -33.66
CA ASN A 538 5.85 12.26 -35.05
C ASN A 538 4.72 13.10 -35.65
N TYR A 539 3.62 13.35 -34.93
CA TYR A 539 2.50 14.16 -35.40
C TYR A 539 2.74 15.63 -35.07
N PRO A 540 2.40 16.58 -35.96
CA PRO A 540 2.64 18.00 -35.71
C PRO A 540 1.90 18.48 -34.45
N VAL A 541 2.65 19.02 -33.49
CA VAL A 541 2.12 19.40 -32.19
C VAL A 541 1.06 20.51 -32.27
N GLU A 542 1.19 21.40 -33.21
CA GLU A 542 0.23 22.49 -33.47
C GLU A 542 -1.14 22.00 -33.95
N LYS A 543 -1.23 20.78 -34.50
CA LYS A 543 -2.50 20.12 -34.87
C LYS A 543 -3.12 19.29 -33.77
N VAL A 544 -2.45 19.14 -32.66
CA VAL A 544 -2.97 18.41 -31.49
C VAL A 544 -3.82 19.35 -30.64
N ASP A 545 -5.13 19.24 -30.76
CA ASP A 545 -6.13 20.01 -30.02
C ASP A 545 -7.12 19.07 -29.32
N ASP A 546 -8.19 19.60 -28.74
CA ASP A 546 -9.21 18.78 -28.05
C ASP A 546 -9.94 17.86 -29.04
N ASN A 547 -10.20 18.29 -30.28
CA ASN A 547 -10.84 17.44 -31.30
C ASN A 547 -9.95 16.25 -31.66
N PHE A 548 -8.63 16.43 -31.66
CA PHE A 548 -7.67 15.36 -31.88
C PHE A 548 -7.88 14.22 -30.83
N PHE A 549 -7.89 14.56 -29.54
CA PHE A 549 -8.07 13.56 -28.50
C PHE A 549 -9.51 13.03 -28.41
N ASP A 550 -10.52 13.89 -28.64
CA ASP A 550 -11.93 13.47 -28.71
C ASP A 550 -12.16 12.45 -29.83
N PHE A 551 -11.50 12.62 -30.99
CA PHE A 551 -11.58 11.65 -32.08
C PHE A 551 -10.93 10.32 -31.73
N ILE A 552 -9.73 10.34 -31.18
CA ILE A 552 -8.95 9.13 -30.90
C ILE A 552 -9.57 8.36 -29.71
N PHE A 553 -9.85 9.04 -28.59
CA PHE A 553 -10.20 8.39 -27.33
C PHE A 553 -11.71 8.29 -27.09
N LEU A 554 -12.50 9.18 -27.67
CA LEU A 554 -13.95 9.19 -27.45
C LEU A 554 -14.74 8.86 -28.72
N GLY A 555 -14.09 8.74 -29.87
CA GLY A 555 -14.73 8.45 -31.16
C GLY A 555 -15.60 9.59 -31.67
N LYS A 556 -15.34 10.83 -31.24
CA LYS A 556 -16.11 12.02 -31.63
C LYS A 556 -15.39 12.83 -32.70
N GLY A 557 -16.16 13.42 -33.63
CA GLY A 557 -15.60 14.29 -34.65
C GLY A 557 -15.01 13.53 -35.85
N LYS A 558 -14.09 14.18 -36.60
CA LYS A 558 -13.41 13.64 -37.77
C LYS A 558 -11.90 13.75 -37.58
N GLY A 559 -11.16 12.77 -38.07
CA GLY A 559 -9.71 12.72 -38.02
C GLY A 559 -9.08 12.47 -39.39
N ASP A 560 -7.81 12.78 -39.53
CA ASP A 560 -6.99 12.42 -40.69
C ASP A 560 -6.54 10.94 -40.61
N LYS A 561 -5.76 10.51 -41.58
CA LYS A 561 -5.27 9.12 -41.67
C LYS A 561 -4.38 8.70 -40.50
N GLU A 562 -3.55 9.64 -40.03
CA GLU A 562 -2.65 9.33 -38.90
C GLU A 562 -3.43 9.28 -37.56
N MET A 563 -4.40 10.16 -37.39
CA MET A 563 -5.34 10.07 -36.22
C MET A 563 -6.15 8.78 -36.25
N GLN A 564 -6.56 8.31 -37.46
CA GLN A 564 -7.27 7.04 -37.58
C GLN A 564 -6.41 5.86 -37.14
N LYS A 565 -5.13 5.81 -37.45
CA LYS A 565 -4.19 4.80 -36.99
C LYS A 565 -4.05 4.83 -35.46
N MET A 566 -3.95 6.02 -34.86
CA MET A 566 -3.87 6.18 -33.40
C MET A 566 -5.14 5.72 -32.72
N LYS A 567 -6.31 5.98 -33.31
CA LYS A 567 -7.59 5.49 -32.83
C LYS A 567 -7.65 3.97 -32.87
N GLU A 568 -7.20 3.32 -33.94
CA GLU A 568 -7.13 1.87 -34.06
C GLU A 568 -6.21 1.26 -33.00
N GLU A 569 -5.06 1.87 -32.71
CA GLU A 569 -4.16 1.49 -31.63
C GLU A 569 -4.87 1.59 -30.27
N PHE A 570 -5.57 2.69 -29.99
CA PHE A 570 -6.31 2.85 -28.76
C PHE A 570 -7.44 1.83 -28.64
N GLU A 571 -8.26 1.67 -29.64
CA GLU A 571 -9.41 0.75 -29.63
C GLU A 571 -8.99 -0.72 -29.49
N TYR A 572 -7.81 -1.08 -30.02
CA TYR A 572 -7.28 -2.44 -29.86
C TYR A 572 -6.72 -2.68 -28.45
N TRP A 573 -5.88 -1.76 -27.93
CA TRP A 573 -5.19 -1.97 -26.67
C TRP A 573 -6.04 -1.67 -25.43
N TYR A 574 -6.94 -0.67 -25.53
CA TYR A 574 -7.73 -0.23 -24.39
C TYR A 574 -9.03 -1.05 -24.24
N PRO A 575 -9.49 -1.31 -22.98
CA PRO A 575 -9.00 -0.84 -21.70
C PRO A 575 -7.76 -1.57 -21.20
N LEU A 576 -7.08 -0.96 -20.20
CA LEU A 576 -6.02 -1.58 -19.42
C LEU A 576 -6.54 -2.84 -18.72
N ASP A 577 -5.85 -3.98 -18.91
CA ASP A 577 -6.29 -5.25 -18.31
C ASP A 577 -5.84 -5.35 -16.85
N ILE A 578 -4.57 -5.06 -16.52
CA ILE A 578 -4.06 -5.07 -15.15
C ILE A 578 -3.06 -3.91 -14.93
N ARG A 579 -3.22 -3.20 -13.82
CA ARG A 579 -2.22 -2.28 -13.27
C ARG A 579 -1.66 -2.85 -11.98
N SER A 580 -0.34 -3.09 -11.94
CA SER A 580 0.36 -3.56 -10.73
C SER A 580 0.90 -2.37 -9.95
N SER A 581 0.71 -2.35 -8.62
CA SER A 581 1.12 -1.20 -7.79
C SER A 581 1.32 -1.58 -6.33
N GLY A 582 2.01 -0.72 -5.56
CA GLY A 582 2.12 -0.83 -4.10
C GLY A 582 0.81 -0.51 -3.38
N LYS A 583 0.64 -1.09 -2.19
CA LYS A 583 -0.55 -0.89 -1.33
C LYS A 583 -0.74 0.55 -0.86
N ASP A 584 0.32 1.34 -0.80
CA ASP A 584 0.33 2.76 -0.49
C ASP A 584 -0.46 3.61 -1.50
N LEU A 585 -0.49 3.20 -2.77
CA LEU A 585 -1.19 3.93 -3.82
C LEU A 585 -2.71 3.63 -3.89
N VAL A 586 -3.24 2.74 -3.06
CA VAL A 586 -4.69 2.47 -2.98
C VAL A 586 -5.45 3.69 -2.47
N GLN A 587 -4.90 4.39 -1.49
CA GLN A 587 -5.56 5.54 -0.85
C GLN A 587 -5.54 6.83 -1.67
N ASN A 588 -4.81 6.86 -2.78
CA ASN A 588 -4.68 8.02 -3.65
C ASN A 588 -4.70 7.62 -5.13
N HIS A 589 -3.53 7.46 -5.76
CA HIS A 589 -3.33 7.34 -7.19
C HIS A 589 -4.21 6.28 -7.88
N LEU A 590 -4.33 5.06 -7.35
CA LEU A 590 -5.15 4.00 -7.98
C LEU A 590 -6.65 4.31 -7.92
N THR A 591 -7.11 4.88 -6.82
CA THR A 591 -8.50 5.33 -6.68
C THR A 591 -8.77 6.52 -7.61
N PHE A 592 -7.85 7.49 -7.70
CA PHE A 592 -7.96 8.62 -8.65
C PHE A 592 -7.99 8.15 -10.10
N CYS A 593 -7.24 7.10 -10.46
CA CYS A 593 -7.33 6.48 -11.77
C CYS A 593 -8.76 6.02 -12.09
N MET A 594 -9.47 5.34 -11.16
CA MET A 594 -10.85 4.91 -11.37
C MET A 594 -11.78 6.11 -11.54
N PHE A 595 -11.69 7.11 -10.66
CA PHE A 595 -12.49 8.33 -10.77
C PHE A 595 -12.31 9.00 -12.15
N ASN A 596 -11.09 9.25 -12.56
CA ASN A 596 -10.82 9.95 -13.82
C ASN A 596 -11.22 9.12 -15.05
N HIS A 597 -11.07 7.79 -15.01
CA HIS A 597 -11.55 6.93 -16.10
C HIS A 597 -13.07 6.97 -16.23
N THR A 598 -13.80 6.90 -15.11
CA THR A 598 -15.27 6.96 -15.14
C THR A 598 -15.78 8.33 -15.56
N ALA A 599 -15.04 9.40 -15.27
CA ALA A 599 -15.40 10.75 -15.72
C ALA A 599 -15.18 10.95 -17.22
N ILE A 600 -14.12 10.42 -17.79
CA ILE A 600 -13.67 10.79 -19.15
C ILE A 600 -14.09 9.75 -20.18
N PHE A 601 -13.91 8.47 -19.89
CA PHE A 601 -14.13 7.39 -20.83
C PHE A 601 -15.49 6.71 -20.67
N PRO A 602 -16.09 6.19 -21.76
CA PRO A 602 -17.24 5.29 -21.65
C PRO A 602 -16.84 3.98 -20.95
N GLU A 603 -17.80 3.30 -20.35
CA GLU A 603 -17.64 2.11 -19.50
C GLU A 603 -16.73 1.03 -20.13
N LYS A 604 -16.86 0.80 -21.45
CA LYS A 604 -16.04 -0.20 -22.17
C LYS A 604 -14.53 0.03 -22.08
N TYR A 605 -14.10 1.24 -21.71
CA TYR A 605 -12.71 1.64 -21.56
C TYR A 605 -12.27 1.83 -20.09
N TRP A 606 -13.10 1.47 -19.11
CA TRP A 606 -12.71 1.49 -17.71
C TRP A 606 -11.67 0.40 -17.42
N PRO A 607 -10.72 0.61 -16.47
CA PRO A 607 -9.71 -0.37 -16.13
C PRO A 607 -10.33 -1.68 -15.63
N LYS A 608 -9.76 -2.82 -16.06
CA LYS A 608 -10.30 -4.15 -15.75
C LYS A 608 -9.74 -4.78 -14.48
N GLY A 609 -8.61 -4.35 -14.00
CA GLY A 609 -8.03 -4.96 -12.81
C GLY A 609 -6.82 -4.25 -12.23
N TYR A 610 -6.61 -4.50 -10.93
CA TYR A 610 -5.41 -4.07 -10.21
C TYR A 610 -4.74 -5.25 -9.50
N SER A 611 -3.41 -5.21 -9.48
CA SER A 611 -2.58 -6.12 -8.68
C SER A 611 -1.82 -5.31 -7.62
N ILE A 612 -2.09 -5.60 -6.36
CA ILE A 612 -1.56 -4.84 -5.23
C ILE A 612 -0.49 -5.66 -4.52
N ASN A 613 0.63 -5.02 -4.18
CA ASN A 613 1.74 -5.62 -3.46
C ASN A 613 2.13 -4.82 -2.21
N GLY A 614 2.79 -5.51 -1.27
CA GLY A 614 3.39 -4.89 -0.09
C GLY A 614 4.66 -4.09 -0.42
N TRP A 615 5.25 -3.49 0.60
CA TRP A 615 6.52 -2.76 0.52
C TRP A 615 7.71 -3.72 0.57
N LEU A 616 8.67 -3.52 -0.33
CA LEU A 616 9.88 -4.32 -0.32
C LEU A 616 10.77 -4.00 0.89
N LEU A 617 11.05 -5.02 1.68
CA LEU A 617 12.04 -5.01 2.75
C LEU A 617 13.39 -5.55 2.23
N VAL A 618 14.47 -5.15 2.85
CA VAL A 618 15.80 -5.72 2.62
C VAL A 618 16.34 -6.23 3.96
N ASN A 619 16.65 -7.53 4.01
CA ASN A 619 17.07 -8.23 5.24
C ASN A 619 16.12 -7.98 6.42
N GLY A 620 14.81 -7.99 6.16
CA GLY A 620 13.76 -7.82 7.16
C GLY A 620 13.47 -6.38 7.59
N GLU A 621 14.13 -5.39 7.00
CA GLU A 621 13.96 -3.98 7.35
C GLU A 621 13.52 -3.12 6.15
N LYS A 622 12.76 -2.06 6.43
CA LYS A 622 12.42 -1.05 5.42
C LYS A 622 13.71 -0.41 4.88
N MET A 623 13.79 -0.28 3.54
CA MET A 623 14.94 0.34 2.88
C MET A 623 15.13 1.78 3.35
N SER A 624 16.36 2.10 3.77
CA SER A 624 16.74 3.45 4.20
C SER A 624 18.21 3.71 3.89
N LYS A 625 18.50 4.89 3.33
CA LYS A 625 19.90 5.31 3.09
C LYS A 625 20.70 5.42 4.39
N SER A 626 20.07 5.84 5.47
CA SER A 626 20.71 5.97 6.78
C SER A 626 21.09 4.64 7.44
N LYS A 627 20.39 3.55 7.08
CA LYS A 627 20.68 2.19 7.56
C LYS A 627 21.66 1.41 6.68
N GLY A 628 22.05 1.96 5.52
CA GLY A 628 22.95 1.29 4.57
C GLY A 628 22.33 0.08 3.84
N ASN A 629 21.01 -0.14 3.96
CA ASN A 629 20.27 -1.21 3.29
C ASN A 629 19.50 -0.74 2.04
N PHE A 630 19.84 0.42 1.52
CA PHE A 630 19.26 0.99 0.30
C PHE A 630 20.14 0.63 -0.90
N PHE A 631 19.59 -0.14 -1.84
CA PHE A 631 20.28 -0.53 -3.07
C PHE A 631 19.56 0.05 -4.29
N THR A 632 20.32 0.70 -5.17
CA THR A 632 19.87 0.98 -6.54
C THR A 632 19.89 -0.31 -7.37
N ILE A 633 19.10 -0.33 -8.44
CA ILE A 633 19.08 -1.51 -9.35
C ILE A 633 20.48 -1.81 -9.89
N ARG A 634 21.24 -0.80 -10.32
CA ARG A 634 22.58 -0.98 -10.84
C ARG A 634 23.56 -1.53 -9.80
N GLN A 635 23.51 -1.03 -8.56
CA GLN A 635 24.39 -1.54 -7.49
C GLN A 635 24.16 -3.01 -7.17
N ILE A 636 22.91 -3.48 -7.22
CA ILE A 636 22.62 -4.89 -6.95
C ILE A 636 22.95 -5.77 -8.18
N LEU A 637 22.76 -5.26 -9.41
CA LEU A 637 23.15 -5.92 -10.65
C LEU A 637 24.65 -6.08 -10.81
N ASP A 638 25.44 -5.22 -10.18
CA ASP A 638 26.89 -5.35 -10.14
C ASP A 638 27.37 -6.45 -9.15
N GLN A 639 26.49 -6.92 -8.25
CA GLN A 639 26.79 -7.95 -7.24
C GLN A 639 26.19 -9.32 -7.58
N TYR A 640 25.00 -9.33 -8.20
CA TYR A 640 24.25 -10.55 -8.50
C TYR A 640 23.71 -10.54 -9.94
N PRO A 641 23.62 -11.71 -10.60
CA PRO A 641 22.98 -11.84 -11.90
C PRO A 641 21.51 -11.37 -11.88
N ALA A 642 21.05 -10.80 -13.00
CA ALA A 642 19.70 -10.29 -13.16
C ALA A 642 18.63 -11.35 -12.84
N ASP A 643 18.77 -12.56 -13.34
CA ASP A 643 17.83 -13.65 -13.09
C ASP A 643 17.77 -14.07 -11.62
N VAL A 644 18.90 -14.00 -10.90
CA VAL A 644 18.95 -14.24 -9.45
C VAL A 644 18.20 -13.16 -8.69
N ILE A 645 18.37 -11.90 -9.08
CA ILE A 645 17.67 -10.77 -8.46
C ILE A 645 16.16 -10.91 -8.69
N ARG A 646 15.74 -11.19 -9.94
CA ARG A 646 14.31 -11.38 -10.30
C ARG A 646 13.66 -12.48 -9.47
N ALA A 647 14.30 -13.65 -9.41
CA ALA A 647 13.81 -14.78 -8.64
C ALA A 647 13.75 -14.49 -7.13
N ASN A 648 14.76 -13.82 -6.58
CA ASN A 648 14.82 -13.47 -5.15
C ASN A 648 13.76 -12.43 -4.77
N LEU A 649 13.52 -11.42 -5.61
CA LEU A 649 12.45 -10.44 -5.42
C LEU A 649 11.08 -11.12 -5.29
N ILE A 650 10.80 -12.09 -6.15
CA ILE A 650 9.52 -12.81 -6.17
C ILE A 650 9.41 -13.81 -5.02
N TYR A 651 10.52 -14.45 -4.65
CA TYR A 651 10.54 -15.42 -3.54
C TYR A 651 10.28 -14.78 -2.18
N GLY A 652 10.61 -13.49 -2.02
CA GLY A 652 10.55 -12.76 -0.75
C GLY A 652 9.15 -12.60 -0.13
N GLY A 653 8.07 -12.67 -0.92
CA GLY A 653 6.69 -12.51 -0.44
C GLY A 653 5.68 -12.42 -1.57
N GLU A 654 4.38 -12.42 -1.24
CA GLU A 654 3.30 -12.27 -2.22
C GLU A 654 2.06 -11.56 -1.64
N GLY A 655 1.15 -11.16 -2.53
CA GLY A 655 -0.04 -10.42 -2.14
C GLY A 655 0.32 -9.07 -1.51
N ILE A 656 -0.39 -8.71 -0.45
CA ILE A 656 -0.19 -7.44 0.27
C ILE A 656 0.83 -7.53 1.42
N ASP A 657 1.39 -8.71 1.66
CA ASP A 657 2.47 -8.87 2.64
C ASP A 657 3.74 -8.17 2.14
N ASP A 658 4.53 -7.66 3.06
CA ASP A 658 5.76 -6.95 2.73
C ASP A 658 6.86 -7.96 2.37
N PRO A 659 7.26 -8.08 1.08
CA PRO A 659 8.25 -9.06 0.66
C PRO A 659 9.64 -8.67 1.14
N ASN A 660 10.45 -9.67 1.50
CA ASN A 660 11.80 -9.49 1.97
C ASN A 660 12.84 -9.95 0.94
N PHE A 661 13.66 -9.03 0.46
CA PHE A 661 14.84 -9.36 -0.33
C PHE A 661 15.99 -9.77 0.61
N ASP A 662 16.24 -11.07 0.71
CA ASP A 662 17.31 -11.63 1.55
C ASP A 662 18.53 -11.99 0.68
N LEU A 663 19.69 -11.43 1.00
CA LEU A 663 20.94 -11.67 0.28
C LEU A 663 21.43 -13.14 0.39
N ASN A 664 21.05 -13.85 1.46
CA ASN A 664 21.39 -15.26 1.59
C ASN A 664 20.56 -16.13 0.62
N ASN A 665 19.27 -15.79 0.43
CA ASN A 665 18.43 -16.46 -0.56
C ASN A 665 18.99 -16.29 -1.98
N ALA A 666 19.52 -15.11 -2.31
CA ALA A 666 20.12 -14.85 -3.61
C ALA A 666 21.26 -15.83 -3.94
N LYS A 667 22.13 -16.13 -2.96
CA LYS A 667 23.21 -17.14 -3.12
C LYS A 667 22.66 -18.53 -3.40
N GLY A 668 21.62 -18.94 -2.66
CA GLY A 668 20.98 -20.24 -2.84
C GLY A 668 20.27 -20.38 -4.20
N ILE A 669 19.62 -19.31 -4.69
CA ILE A 669 19.00 -19.27 -6.01
C ILE A 669 20.08 -19.40 -7.11
N LYS A 670 21.16 -18.63 -7.00
CA LYS A 670 22.29 -18.70 -7.95
C LYS A 670 22.80 -20.12 -8.08
N GLN A 671 23.13 -20.77 -6.96
CA GLN A 671 23.62 -22.16 -6.96
C GLN A 671 22.64 -23.15 -7.63
N ARG A 672 21.33 -22.97 -7.43
CA ARG A 672 20.31 -23.82 -8.07
C ARG A 672 20.23 -23.60 -9.57
N LEU A 673 20.38 -22.38 -10.04
CA LEU A 673 20.43 -22.09 -11.48
C LEU A 673 21.70 -22.69 -12.12
N GLU A 674 22.84 -22.59 -11.44
CA GLU A 674 24.10 -23.22 -11.86
C GLU A 674 23.93 -24.75 -11.98
N GLN A 675 23.39 -25.40 -10.94
CA GLN A 675 23.11 -26.85 -10.95
C GLN A 675 22.14 -27.26 -12.07
N PHE A 676 21.18 -26.40 -12.40
CA PHE A 676 20.23 -26.67 -13.49
C PHE A 676 20.93 -26.63 -14.86
N VAL A 677 21.85 -25.68 -15.07
CA VAL A 677 22.66 -25.62 -16.30
C VAL A 677 23.60 -26.84 -16.41
N GLU A 678 24.24 -27.26 -15.32
CA GLU A 678 25.06 -28.49 -15.27
C GLU A 678 24.23 -29.72 -15.63
N LEU A 679 23.02 -29.85 -15.12
CA LEU A 679 22.08 -30.90 -15.47
C LEU A 679 21.76 -30.92 -16.98
N VAL A 680 21.54 -29.73 -17.57
CA VAL A 680 21.34 -29.60 -19.02
C VAL A 680 22.53 -30.13 -19.78
N ASP A 681 23.76 -29.78 -19.36
CA ASP A 681 25.00 -30.24 -19.97
C ASP A 681 25.15 -31.77 -19.88
N GLU A 682 24.84 -32.31 -18.72
CA GLU A 682 24.93 -33.76 -18.48
C GLU A 682 23.95 -34.56 -19.34
N TYR A 683 22.73 -34.07 -19.53
CA TYR A 683 21.68 -34.88 -20.15
C TYR A 683 21.35 -34.51 -21.61
N SER A 684 21.80 -33.38 -22.15
CA SER A 684 21.47 -32.92 -23.51
C SER A 684 21.77 -33.96 -24.59
N ASN A 685 22.85 -34.74 -24.48
CA ASN A 685 23.28 -35.71 -25.47
C ASN A 685 22.96 -37.18 -25.08
N LYS A 686 22.42 -37.46 -23.89
CA LYS A 686 22.07 -38.82 -23.47
C LYS A 686 20.85 -39.33 -24.21
N ILE A 687 20.88 -40.60 -24.64
CA ILE A 687 19.72 -41.27 -25.30
C ILE A 687 18.97 -42.05 -24.25
N GLY A 688 17.66 -41.82 -24.16
CA GLY A 688 16.76 -42.52 -23.25
C GLY A 688 15.81 -43.51 -23.94
N SER A 689 15.23 -44.42 -23.17
CA SER A 689 14.23 -45.39 -23.62
C SER A 689 12.89 -44.70 -23.90
N LYS A 690 12.12 -45.24 -24.85
CA LYS A 690 10.72 -44.88 -25.07
C LYS A 690 9.77 -45.57 -24.08
N GLU A 691 10.20 -46.72 -23.54
CA GLU A 691 9.43 -47.46 -22.52
C GLU A 691 9.65 -46.80 -21.16
N LEU A 692 8.55 -46.49 -20.48
CA LEU A 692 8.54 -45.85 -19.16
C LEU A 692 8.51 -46.91 -18.06
N THR A 693 9.33 -46.73 -17.06
CA THR A 693 9.23 -47.50 -15.81
C THR A 693 8.17 -46.89 -14.88
N LYS A 694 7.80 -47.59 -13.83
CA LYS A 694 6.89 -47.10 -12.81
C LYS A 694 7.43 -45.83 -12.12
N GLU A 695 8.72 -45.79 -11.89
CA GLU A 695 9.44 -44.63 -11.31
C GLU A 695 9.40 -43.41 -12.24
N ASP A 696 9.47 -43.62 -13.56
CA ASP A 696 9.31 -42.58 -14.58
C ASP A 696 7.91 -41.98 -14.52
N GLU A 697 6.88 -42.83 -14.50
CA GLU A 697 5.47 -42.42 -14.42
C GLU A 697 5.17 -41.66 -13.11
N GLU A 698 5.67 -42.18 -11.99
CA GLU A 698 5.55 -41.48 -10.67
C GLU A 698 6.16 -40.10 -10.71
N PHE A 699 7.35 -39.93 -11.25
CA PHE A 699 8.02 -38.64 -11.39
C PHE A 699 7.21 -37.68 -12.30
N MET A 700 6.75 -38.18 -13.45
CA MET A 700 5.91 -37.41 -14.37
C MET A 700 4.61 -36.95 -13.72
N LEU A 701 3.95 -37.78 -12.94
CA LEU A 701 2.76 -37.40 -12.17
C LEU A 701 3.04 -36.25 -11.18
N VAL A 702 4.17 -36.33 -10.46
CA VAL A 702 4.53 -35.34 -9.46
C VAL A 702 4.83 -33.99 -10.10
N TYR A 703 5.65 -33.95 -11.16
CA TYR A 703 5.95 -32.66 -11.78
C TYR A 703 4.74 -32.06 -12.53
N ASN A 704 3.89 -32.85 -13.15
CA ASN A 704 2.64 -32.39 -13.77
C ASN A 704 1.67 -31.79 -12.73
N LYS A 705 1.62 -32.33 -11.50
CA LYS A 705 0.86 -31.76 -10.41
C LYS A 705 1.38 -30.36 -10.07
N TYR A 706 2.69 -30.21 -9.92
CA TYR A 706 3.30 -28.89 -9.61
C TYR A 706 3.15 -27.91 -10.78
N LEU A 707 3.17 -28.38 -12.03
CA LEU A 707 2.87 -27.56 -13.20
C LEU A 707 1.45 -26.98 -13.11
N LEU A 708 0.46 -27.83 -12.81
CA LEU A 708 -0.94 -27.40 -12.66
C LEU A 708 -1.12 -26.39 -11.51
N GLU A 709 -0.56 -26.69 -10.33
CA GLU A 709 -0.66 -25.82 -9.16
C GLU A 709 0.04 -24.48 -9.39
N GLY A 710 1.23 -24.52 -9.98
CA GLY A 710 1.99 -23.31 -10.30
C GLY A 710 1.32 -22.46 -11.39
N THR A 711 0.75 -23.08 -12.42
CA THR A 711 0.00 -22.36 -13.47
C THR A 711 -1.24 -21.66 -12.89
N LYS A 712 -1.97 -22.32 -11.99
CA LYS A 712 -3.09 -21.69 -11.28
C LYS A 712 -2.64 -20.49 -10.43
N ALA A 713 -1.50 -20.62 -9.79
CA ALA A 713 -0.91 -19.51 -9.02
C ALA A 713 -0.48 -18.34 -9.92
N MET A 714 0.06 -18.62 -11.13
CA MET A 714 0.37 -17.59 -12.14
C MET A 714 -0.87 -16.79 -12.53
N GLU A 715 -2.00 -17.44 -12.80
CA GLU A 715 -3.25 -16.77 -13.16
C GLU A 715 -3.82 -15.89 -12.03
N GLN A 716 -3.49 -16.20 -10.80
CA GLN A 716 -3.88 -15.43 -9.61
C GLN A 716 -2.82 -14.38 -9.19
N MET A 717 -1.73 -14.24 -9.96
CA MET A 717 -0.59 -13.37 -9.65
C MET A 717 0.10 -13.69 -8.31
N LEU A 718 -0.03 -14.94 -7.85
CA LEU A 718 0.66 -15.48 -6.68
C LEU A 718 2.04 -16.02 -7.12
N PHE A 719 2.93 -15.10 -7.45
CA PHE A 719 4.20 -15.43 -8.10
C PHE A 719 5.18 -16.19 -7.21
N ARG A 720 5.16 -15.94 -5.88
CA ARG A 720 5.98 -16.72 -4.94
C ARG A 720 5.51 -18.18 -4.92
N THR A 721 4.21 -18.41 -4.74
CA THR A 721 3.61 -19.74 -4.76
C THR A 721 3.86 -20.44 -6.11
N ALA A 722 3.72 -19.70 -7.22
CA ALA A 722 4.06 -20.22 -8.55
C ALA A 722 5.53 -20.64 -8.63
N PHE A 723 6.46 -19.77 -8.26
CA PHE A 723 7.90 -20.05 -8.33
C PHE A 723 8.32 -21.21 -7.42
N VAL A 724 7.76 -21.30 -6.21
CA VAL A 724 8.01 -22.43 -5.30
C VAL A 724 7.55 -23.75 -5.93
N ASN A 725 6.35 -23.82 -6.48
CA ASN A 725 5.85 -25.04 -7.11
C ASN A 725 6.61 -25.39 -8.39
N LEU A 726 6.75 -24.43 -9.29
CA LEU A 726 7.31 -24.59 -10.62
C LEU A 726 8.83 -24.78 -10.65
N PHE A 727 9.54 -24.29 -9.62
CA PHE A 727 10.98 -24.44 -9.54
C PHE A 727 11.41 -25.31 -8.35
N TYR A 728 11.17 -24.89 -7.11
CA TYR A 728 11.73 -25.58 -5.94
C TYR A 728 11.16 -27.00 -5.76
N GLN A 729 9.84 -27.17 -5.86
CA GLN A 729 9.21 -28.49 -5.67
C GLN A 729 9.53 -29.42 -6.84
N MET A 730 9.57 -28.90 -8.07
CA MET A 730 9.97 -29.70 -9.23
C MET A 730 11.44 -30.11 -9.15
N GLN A 731 12.35 -29.23 -8.75
CA GLN A 731 13.76 -29.56 -8.52
C GLN A 731 13.94 -30.62 -7.42
N LYS A 732 13.13 -30.54 -6.35
CA LYS A 732 13.11 -31.55 -5.30
C LYS A 732 12.62 -32.90 -5.86
N ALA A 733 11.54 -32.92 -6.62
CA ALA A 733 11.03 -34.13 -7.24
C ALA A 733 12.06 -34.79 -8.19
N LEU A 734 12.77 -33.95 -8.99
CA LEU A 734 13.87 -34.39 -9.82
C LEU A 734 14.99 -35.04 -8.99
N LYS A 735 15.42 -34.39 -7.91
CA LYS A 735 16.46 -34.94 -7.02
C LYS A 735 16.03 -36.30 -6.44
N ASP A 736 14.78 -36.41 -6.00
CA ASP A 736 14.23 -37.68 -5.46
C ASP A 736 14.21 -38.75 -6.53
N TYR A 737 13.89 -38.41 -7.79
CA TYR A 737 13.93 -39.32 -8.92
C TYR A 737 15.37 -39.75 -9.25
N LEU A 738 16.34 -38.83 -9.34
CA LEU A 738 17.74 -39.15 -9.60
C LEU A 738 18.34 -40.09 -8.54
N ASN A 739 17.94 -39.97 -7.28
CA ASN A 739 18.40 -40.79 -6.17
C ASN A 739 17.93 -42.26 -6.28
N LYS A 740 16.93 -42.60 -7.11
CA LYS A 740 16.48 -43.98 -7.33
C LYS A 740 17.45 -44.82 -8.18
N GLY A 741 18.46 -44.17 -8.76
CA GLY A 741 19.61 -44.81 -9.44
C GLY A 741 19.37 -45.37 -10.84
N LYS A 742 18.11 -45.63 -11.20
CA LYS A 742 17.68 -46.01 -12.56
C LYS A 742 16.80 -44.92 -13.13
N VAL A 743 17.38 -44.04 -13.90
CA VAL A 743 16.67 -42.89 -14.48
C VAL A 743 16.63 -42.99 -16.00
N ASN A 744 15.53 -42.56 -16.59
CA ASN A 744 15.37 -42.54 -18.05
C ASN A 744 15.82 -41.16 -18.58
N PRO A 745 16.93 -41.08 -19.34
CA PRO A 745 17.41 -39.78 -19.87
C PRO A 745 16.37 -39.05 -20.73
N LYS A 746 15.43 -39.77 -21.38
CA LYS A 746 14.36 -39.13 -22.14
C LYS A 746 13.42 -38.33 -21.21
N VAL A 747 13.01 -38.91 -20.09
CA VAL A 747 12.13 -38.26 -19.12
C VAL A 747 12.83 -37.04 -18.52
N ILE A 748 14.14 -37.12 -18.25
CA ILE A 748 14.92 -35.99 -17.78
C ILE A 748 15.01 -34.87 -18.83
N LYS A 749 15.19 -35.22 -20.12
CA LYS A 749 15.18 -34.21 -21.21
C LYS A 749 13.83 -33.50 -21.35
N ASP A 750 12.75 -34.26 -21.29
CA ASP A 750 11.40 -33.71 -21.36
C ASP A 750 11.14 -32.80 -20.17
N PHE A 751 11.61 -33.17 -18.96
CA PHE A 751 11.59 -32.31 -17.77
C PHE A 751 12.44 -31.05 -17.94
N ILE A 752 13.68 -31.19 -18.44
CA ILE A 752 14.57 -30.02 -18.67
C ILE A 752 13.91 -29.02 -19.62
N LYS A 753 13.35 -29.50 -20.74
CA LYS A 753 12.65 -28.62 -21.69
C LYS A 753 11.50 -27.88 -21.01
N MET A 754 10.62 -28.60 -20.33
CA MET A 754 9.49 -28.02 -19.61
C MET A 754 9.93 -27.05 -18.52
N GLN A 755 10.95 -27.42 -17.71
CA GLN A 755 11.49 -26.56 -16.65
C GLN A 755 12.10 -25.27 -17.22
N THR A 756 12.72 -25.34 -18.41
CA THR A 756 13.27 -24.16 -19.11
C THR A 756 12.12 -23.23 -19.55
N GLU A 757 11.05 -23.78 -20.14
CA GLU A 757 9.86 -23.04 -20.54
C GLU A 757 9.22 -22.32 -19.33
N ILE A 758 9.09 -23.02 -18.20
CA ILE A 758 8.55 -22.46 -16.95
C ILE A 758 9.43 -21.35 -16.36
N LEU A 759 10.75 -21.48 -16.47
CA LEU A 759 11.70 -20.48 -15.95
C LEU A 759 11.69 -19.18 -16.75
N ALA A 760 11.28 -19.20 -18.02
CA ALA A 760 11.36 -18.05 -18.92
C ALA A 760 10.72 -16.76 -18.37
N PRO A 761 9.56 -16.75 -17.69
CA PRO A 761 9.06 -15.53 -17.05
C PRO A 761 9.90 -15.06 -15.86
N PHE A 762 10.48 -15.96 -15.09
CA PHE A 762 11.22 -15.65 -13.85
C PHE A 762 12.67 -15.34 -14.09
N CYS A 763 13.36 -16.18 -14.86
CA CYS A 763 14.80 -16.17 -15.17
C CYS A 763 15.03 -16.18 -16.67
N PRO A 764 14.65 -15.07 -17.39
CA PRO A 764 14.57 -15.09 -18.84
C PRO A 764 15.93 -15.28 -19.54
N HIS A 765 17.04 -14.76 -18.98
CA HIS A 765 18.35 -14.84 -19.64
C HIS A 765 18.88 -16.29 -19.66
N ILE A 766 18.83 -16.96 -18.53
CA ILE A 766 19.23 -18.37 -18.42
C ILE A 766 18.28 -19.27 -19.23
N ALA A 767 16.98 -18.97 -19.23
CA ALA A 767 16.02 -19.75 -20.00
C ALA A 767 16.27 -19.65 -21.51
N GLU A 768 16.56 -18.47 -22.04
CA GLU A 768 16.94 -18.27 -23.46
C GLU A 768 18.25 -19.02 -23.78
N GLU A 769 19.26 -18.95 -22.90
CA GLU A 769 20.54 -19.63 -23.12
C GLU A 769 20.39 -21.15 -23.17
N ILE A 770 19.61 -21.71 -22.25
CA ILE A 770 19.30 -23.15 -22.24
C ILE A 770 18.46 -23.52 -23.46
N TRP A 771 17.47 -22.69 -23.85
CA TRP A 771 16.61 -22.93 -25.02
C TRP A 771 17.41 -23.06 -26.30
N GLU A 772 18.38 -22.16 -26.55
CA GLU A 772 19.29 -22.21 -27.67
C GLU A 772 20.22 -23.44 -27.58
N LYS A 773 20.74 -23.75 -26.39
CA LYS A 773 21.61 -24.91 -26.15
C LYS A 773 20.92 -26.25 -26.40
N LEU A 774 19.61 -26.31 -26.18
CA LEU A 774 18.75 -27.47 -26.52
C LEU A 774 18.44 -27.57 -28.04
N GLY A 775 18.97 -26.65 -28.87
CA GLY A 775 18.79 -26.66 -30.32
C GLY A 775 17.46 -26.08 -30.80
N ASN A 776 16.68 -25.42 -29.93
CA ASN A 776 15.45 -24.80 -30.31
C ASN A 776 15.68 -23.47 -31.08
N LYS A 777 14.75 -23.16 -31.98
CA LYS A 777 14.78 -21.91 -32.76
C LYS A 777 13.91 -20.84 -32.13
N GLY A 778 14.25 -19.56 -32.35
CA GLY A 778 13.52 -18.41 -31.85
C GLY A 778 13.74 -18.17 -30.37
N PHE A 779 12.87 -17.40 -29.76
CA PHE A 779 12.98 -16.96 -28.37
C PHE A 779 12.01 -17.73 -27.48
N ILE A 780 12.49 -18.23 -26.34
CA ILE A 780 11.63 -18.89 -25.36
C ILE A 780 10.61 -17.91 -24.75
N SER A 781 10.94 -16.65 -24.67
CA SER A 781 10.07 -15.59 -24.15
C SER A 781 8.74 -15.42 -24.91
N ILE A 782 8.65 -16.00 -26.12
CA ILE A 782 7.45 -16.02 -26.98
C ILE A 782 7.06 -17.44 -27.40
N ALA A 783 7.68 -18.49 -26.83
CA ALA A 783 7.28 -19.88 -27.02
C ALA A 783 5.98 -20.18 -26.27
N GLU A 784 5.41 -21.39 -26.49
CA GLU A 784 4.20 -21.78 -25.76
C GLU A 784 4.49 -22.15 -24.31
N TRP A 785 3.60 -21.71 -23.39
CA TRP A 785 3.60 -22.21 -22.02
C TRP A 785 3.32 -23.71 -21.99
N PRO A 786 4.05 -24.52 -21.20
CA PRO A 786 3.85 -25.97 -21.18
C PRO A 786 2.43 -26.32 -20.71
N LYS A 787 1.81 -27.25 -21.42
CA LYS A 787 0.47 -27.73 -21.12
C LYS A 787 0.55 -28.87 -20.11
N TYR A 788 -0.38 -28.86 -19.17
CA TYR A 788 -0.59 -29.96 -18.27
C TYR A 788 -1.06 -31.18 -19.06
N GLU A 789 -0.37 -32.32 -18.91
CA GLU A 789 -0.82 -33.60 -19.45
C GLU A 789 -1.58 -34.38 -18.36
N GLU A 790 -2.83 -34.74 -18.61
CA GLU A 790 -3.51 -35.73 -17.79
C GLU A 790 -2.81 -37.08 -17.97
N VAL A 791 -1.84 -37.36 -17.09
CA VAL A 791 -1.29 -38.72 -17.01
C VAL A 791 -2.42 -39.61 -16.54
N LYS A 792 -2.95 -40.48 -17.45
CA LYS A 792 -3.96 -41.48 -17.09
C LYS A 792 -3.38 -42.29 -15.94
N LYS A 793 -3.92 -42.12 -14.75
CA LYS A 793 -3.56 -42.93 -13.60
C LYS A 793 -3.79 -44.40 -13.98
N SER A 794 -2.73 -45.22 -14.02
CA SER A 794 -2.86 -46.61 -13.69
C SER A 794 -3.45 -46.68 -12.28
N ALA A 795 -4.68 -47.13 -12.15
CA ALA A 795 -5.51 -46.96 -10.99
C ALA A 795 -4.86 -47.48 -9.69
N LYS A 796 -4.27 -46.57 -8.93
CA LYS A 796 -4.28 -46.58 -7.45
C LYS A 796 -4.19 -45.12 -7.01
N GLN A 797 -5.34 -44.57 -6.71
CA GLN A 797 -5.44 -43.40 -5.88
C GLN A 797 -4.58 -43.64 -4.61
N GLU A 798 -3.52 -42.83 -4.34
CA GLU A 798 -2.87 -42.89 -3.04
C GLU A 798 -3.95 -42.70 -2.00
N ASP A 799 -4.16 -43.71 -1.20
CA ASP A 799 -5.16 -43.66 -0.12
C ASP A 799 -4.70 -42.55 0.84
N VAL A 800 -5.50 -41.51 0.97
CA VAL A 800 -5.22 -40.40 1.90
C VAL A 800 -4.88 -40.95 3.28
N ASN A 801 -5.47 -42.08 3.65
CA ASN A 801 -5.20 -42.79 4.89
C ASN A 801 -3.78 -43.35 4.96
N GLU A 802 -3.24 -43.93 3.86
CA GLU A 802 -1.84 -44.41 3.84
C GLU A 802 -0.85 -43.27 4.04
N LYS A 803 -1.10 -42.13 3.41
CA LYS A 803 -0.28 -40.93 3.60
C LYS A 803 -0.32 -40.39 5.02
N ILE A 804 -1.51 -40.30 5.61
CA ILE A 804 -1.69 -39.89 7.01
C ILE A 804 -1.01 -40.90 7.94
N ILE A 805 -1.22 -42.19 7.77
CA ILE A 805 -0.55 -43.23 8.57
C ILE A 805 0.96 -43.12 8.46
N GLY A 806 1.51 -42.93 7.26
CA GLY A 806 2.94 -42.72 7.06
C GLY A 806 3.50 -41.51 7.79
N ASN A 807 2.77 -40.41 7.81
CA ASN A 807 3.18 -39.17 8.49
C ASN A 807 3.15 -39.23 10.01
N ILE A 808 2.18 -39.94 10.60
CA ILE A 808 2.02 -40.03 12.06
C ILE A 808 2.71 -41.25 12.66
N LYS A 809 3.03 -42.29 11.87
CA LYS A 809 3.63 -43.55 12.34
C LYS A 809 4.90 -43.35 13.18
N PRO A 810 5.92 -42.55 12.72
CA PRO A 810 7.13 -42.38 13.52
C PRO A 810 6.87 -41.74 14.89
N LEU A 811 5.85 -40.88 14.97
CA LEU A 811 5.47 -40.22 16.20
C LEU A 811 4.70 -41.17 17.14
N ILE A 812 3.75 -41.91 16.59
CA ILE A 812 2.96 -42.89 17.37
C ILE A 812 3.86 -44.02 17.83
N ASP A 813 4.74 -44.57 17.01
CA ASP A 813 5.68 -45.64 17.41
C ASP A 813 6.58 -45.17 18.54
N LYS A 814 7.05 -43.95 18.53
CA LYS A 814 7.84 -43.35 19.60
C LYS A 814 7.02 -43.21 20.89
N ILE A 815 5.77 -42.78 20.81
CA ILE A 815 4.90 -42.64 21.98
C ILE A 815 4.57 -44.02 22.60
N LEU A 816 4.21 -44.99 21.76
CA LEU A 816 3.89 -46.36 22.17
C LEU A 816 5.09 -47.07 22.84
N SER A 817 6.32 -46.68 22.53
CA SER A 817 7.52 -47.22 23.18
C SER A 817 7.78 -46.63 24.59
N THR A 818 7.14 -45.54 24.93
CA THR A 818 7.40 -44.77 26.17
C THR A 818 6.23 -44.77 27.15
N GLN A 819 4.99 -44.97 26.68
CA GLN A 819 3.77 -44.96 27.49
C GLN A 819 2.69 -45.88 26.97
N LYS A 820 1.76 -46.30 27.85
CA LYS A 820 0.59 -47.08 27.45
C LYS A 820 -0.45 -46.13 26.82
N VAL A 821 -0.87 -46.41 25.58
CA VAL A 821 -1.88 -45.62 24.83
C VAL A 821 -3.12 -46.49 24.67
N GLU A 822 -4.28 -45.98 25.01
CA GLU A 822 -5.56 -46.66 24.83
C GLU A 822 -6.33 -46.06 23.65
N LYS A 823 -6.20 -44.76 23.41
CA LYS A 823 -6.95 -44.02 22.37
C LYS A 823 -6.10 -42.99 21.67
N ILE A 824 -6.35 -42.79 20.38
CA ILE A 824 -5.73 -41.79 19.54
C ILE A 824 -6.80 -40.78 19.06
N TYR A 825 -6.57 -39.51 19.33
CA TYR A 825 -7.36 -38.40 18.76
C TYR A 825 -6.56 -37.79 17.63
N LEU A 826 -7.13 -37.81 16.43
CA LEU A 826 -6.50 -37.31 15.19
C LEU A 826 -7.20 -36.03 14.76
N TYR A 827 -6.42 -34.95 14.57
CA TYR A 827 -6.94 -33.67 14.09
C TYR A 827 -6.49 -33.43 12.67
N VAL A 828 -7.47 -33.26 11.76
CA VAL A 828 -7.26 -33.07 10.31
C VAL A 828 -7.88 -31.77 9.85
N MET A 829 -7.48 -31.28 8.69
CA MET A 829 -8.11 -30.09 8.10
C MET A 829 -9.57 -30.38 7.73
N PRO A 830 -10.49 -29.39 7.78
CA PRO A 830 -11.92 -29.62 7.54
C PRO A 830 -12.25 -30.28 6.20
N PHE A 831 -11.46 -30.02 5.16
CA PHE A 831 -11.66 -30.60 3.83
C PHE A 831 -11.16 -32.07 3.73
N GLU A 832 -10.34 -32.52 4.68
CA GLU A 832 -9.80 -33.88 4.74
C GLU A 832 -10.71 -34.84 5.51
N ILE A 833 -11.59 -34.34 6.37
CA ILE A 833 -12.38 -35.16 7.32
C ILE A 833 -13.20 -36.26 6.63
N LYS A 834 -13.74 -35.99 5.43
CA LYS A 834 -14.53 -36.98 4.64
C LYS A 834 -13.68 -38.01 3.94
N GLN A 835 -12.37 -37.86 3.88
CA GLN A 835 -11.44 -38.73 3.17
C GLN A 835 -10.65 -39.64 4.10
N VAL A 836 -10.69 -39.32 5.41
CA VAL A 836 -9.95 -40.06 6.45
C VAL A 836 -10.87 -41.03 7.15
N SER A 837 -10.43 -42.30 7.22
CA SER A 837 -11.17 -43.38 7.88
C SER A 837 -10.53 -43.72 9.21
N ALA A 838 -11.30 -43.64 10.29
CA ALA A 838 -10.87 -44.06 11.62
C ALA A 838 -10.50 -45.55 11.65
N GLU A 839 -11.30 -46.40 10.98
CA GLU A 839 -11.09 -47.84 10.90
C GLU A 839 -9.73 -48.19 10.29
N LYS A 840 -9.29 -47.47 9.24
CA LYS A 840 -7.97 -47.70 8.63
C LYS A 840 -6.82 -47.32 9.54
N ILE A 841 -7.00 -46.22 10.30
CA ILE A 841 -6.01 -45.73 11.29
C ILE A 841 -5.94 -46.71 12.47
N GLU A 842 -7.08 -47.16 12.98
CA GLU A 842 -7.18 -48.18 14.03
C GLU A 842 -6.50 -49.48 13.67
N LYS A 843 -6.73 -49.94 12.43
CA LYS A 843 -6.09 -51.16 11.88
C LYS A 843 -4.56 -50.99 11.80
N ALA A 844 -4.08 -49.79 11.47
CA ALA A 844 -2.64 -49.53 11.37
C ALA A 844 -1.91 -49.50 12.69
N PHE A 845 -2.55 -49.03 13.74
CA PHE A 845 -1.90 -48.77 15.06
C PHE A 845 -2.46 -49.70 16.19
N GLY A 846 -3.53 -50.44 15.96
CA GLY A 846 -4.14 -51.33 16.96
C GLY A 846 -4.77 -50.56 18.13
N LYS A 847 -5.17 -49.30 17.94
CA LYS A 847 -5.71 -48.40 18.95
C LYS A 847 -6.98 -47.74 18.45
N SER A 848 -7.95 -47.56 19.35
CA SER A 848 -9.19 -46.84 19.03
C SER A 848 -8.86 -45.40 18.63
N THR A 849 -9.45 -44.94 17.54
CA THR A 849 -9.13 -43.63 16.92
C THR A 849 -10.38 -42.79 16.70
N ILE A 850 -10.35 -41.57 17.21
CA ILE A 850 -11.39 -40.58 16.96
C ILE A 850 -10.79 -39.45 16.11
N ILE A 851 -11.50 -39.06 15.03
CA ILE A 851 -11.03 -38.05 14.10
C ILE A 851 -11.89 -36.79 14.24
N PHE A 852 -11.23 -35.65 14.41
CA PHE A 852 -11.87 -34.34 14.46
C PHE A 852 -11.34 -33.42 13.37
N ALA A 853 -12.20 -32.58 12.83
CA ALA A 853 -11.74 -31.41 12.09
C ALA A 853 -11.15 -30.37 13.06
N VAL A 854 -10.11 -29.64 12.65
CA VAL A 854 -9.46 -28.61 13.51
C VAL A 854 -10.42 -27.50 13.96
N ASN A 855 -11.47 -27.22 13.20
CA ASN A 855 -12.51 -26.23 13.50
C ASN A 855 -13.76 -26.81 14.16
N ASP A 856 -13.76 -28.11 14.51
CA ASP A 856 -14.87 -28.72 15.21
C ASP A 856 -15.01 -28.15 16.61
N SER A 857 -16.20 -27.67 16.97
CA SER A 857 -16.49 -27.07 18.28
C SER A 857 -16.58 -28.13 19.40
N GLU A 858 -16.88 -29.39 19.04
CA GLU A 858 -17.03 -30.50 19.98
C GLU A 858 -15.76 -31.37 20.09
N LYS A 859 -14.66 -30.96 19.44
CA LYS A 859 -13.41 -31.73 19.50
C LYS A 859 -12.85 -31.81 20.92
N TYR A 860 -12.44 -33.00 21.28
CA TYR A 860 -11.67 -33.23 22.49
C TYR A 860 -10.18 -32.94 22.22
N ASP A 861 -9.66 -31.84 22.76
CA ASP A 861 -8.27 -31.37 22.53
C ASP A 861 -7.68 -30.68 23.77
N PRO A 862 -7.39 -31.47 24.84
CA PRO A 862 -6.96 -30.91 26.13
C PRO A 862 -5.60 -30.22 26.09
N GLU A 863 -4.76 -30.53 25.10
CA GLU A 863 -3.42 -29.94 24.93
C GLU A 863 -3.31 -28.97 23.74
N ASN A 864 -4.41 -28.54 23.15
CA ASN A 864 -4.43 -27.66 22.00
C ASN A 864 -3.59 -28.17 20.78
N LYS A 865 -3.55 -29.48 20.59
CA LYS A 865 -2.80 -30.13 19.50
C LYS A 865 -3.42 -29.84 18.12
N ALA A 866 -4.75 -29.65 18.02
CA ALA A 866 -5.43 -29.36 16.77
C ALA A 866 -4.84 -28.15 16.03
N LYS A 867 -4.35 -27.14 16.74
CA LYS A 867 -3.70 -25.96 16.16
C LYS A 867 -2.42 -26.26 15.38
N LYS A 868 -1.82 -27.43 15.55
CA LYS A 868 -0.58 -27.85 14.89
C LYS A 868 -0.82 -28.64 13.63
N ALA A 869 -2.07 -29.00 13.33
CA ALA A 869 -2.41 -29.71 12.12
C ALA A 869 -2.28 -28.81 10.88
N LEU A 870 -1.73 -29.35 9.81
CA LEU A 870 -1.56 -28.70 8.50
C LEU A 870 -2.11 -29.61 7.40
N PRO A 871 -2.41 -29.10 6.21
CA PRO A 871 -2.83 -29.93 5.07
C PRO A 871 -1.88 -31.11 4.82
N GLY A 872 -2.40 -32.33 4.82
CA GLY A 872 -1.63 -33.57 4.68
C GLY A 872 -0.73 -33.94 5.87
N LYS A 873 -0.70 -33.14 6.92
CA LYS A 873 0.08 -33.39 8.15
C LYS A 873 -0.84 -33.22 9.36
N PRO A 874 -1.60 -34.25 9.73
CA PRO A 874 -2.48 -34.18 10.88
C PRO A 874 -1.69 -34.08 12.18
N SER A 875 -2.34 -33.56 13.21
CA SER A 875 -1.82 -33.55 14.58
C SER A 875 -2.51 -34.61 15.39
N ILE A 876 -1.87 -35.10 16.45
CA ILE A 876 -2.41 -36.15 17.30
C ILE A 876 -2.32 -35.78 18.79
N TYR A 877 -3.31 -36.27 19.54
CA TYR A 877 -3.28 -36.40 20.99
C TYR A 877 -3.56 -37.87 21.35
N VAL A 878 -2.91 -38.40 22.34
CA VAL A 878 -3.06 -39.79 22.75
C VAL A 878 -3.40 -39.88 24.24
N GLU A 879 -4.26 -40.83 24.58
CA GLU A 879 -4.72 -41.07 25.92
C GLU A 879 -4.55 -42.56 26.31
#